data_a68ea3e580a88c5c9ff255904c17fd08
#
_entry.id   a68ea3e580a88c5c9ff255904c17fd08
#
_cell.length_a   1.000
_cell.length_b   1.000
_cell.length_c   1.000
_cell.angle_alpha   90.00
_cell.angle_beta   90.00
_cell.angle_gamma   90.00
#
_symmetry.space_group_name_H-M   'P 1'
#
loop_
_entity.id
_entity.type
_entity.pdbx_description
1 polymer ?
#
loop_
_entity_poly.entity_id
_entity_poly.type
_entity_poly.pdbx_seq_one_letter_code
_entity_poly.pdbx_strand_id
1 'polypeptide(L)'
;MRREESLNRGWTFYKEGTAEPVDLPHTWNALDGTDGGDDYYRGSCYYEREFEAPAREPGEQVYLEFAGVNAQSFVSVNGFAVGTHKGGYSAFRCNITHVLKEKNLLEVVVDNSPSDEIYPQKADFTFYGGIYRDVKLVVVPPVHFAMEDFGGPGVKVTPVLRDGRAEITVEVWLEQGPENGQSRYLLEAVISDEDGEEAMAGTCVESGVTQAPSEQAYGRIETGHETGYGQAIERKPNATLHLTLENPHLWQGIWDPYLYTLTTRLLQEDIPFQEKTGTESQMPPGFHPRLQAPKPTRHLTDQLTLRFGCRSFSVDPDRGFLLNGIPYPLRGVSRHQDREGVGNALTPRMHREDMELIKELGANSIRLAHYQHHQYFYDLCDEYGMVVWAEIPYITCHMDTGRENTLSQMRELIVQNHHHASICFWAVSNEVTVGGVTDQVLENNQALHALCKKLDPGRLTAMACAFMLPDDSPMLQITDLVSYNHYFGWYHGEMEDCDAWFDDFRQKHPGLPMALSEYGAEAVTKWQTARPQRGDYTEQYQALYHEHMLEMIQKRPWLWCTYVWNMFDFGAHGRDEGGVKGRNNKGLVTFDRKLKKDAFYLYKAYWSKDPFVYIAGRRYVNRAEKETEITVYSNQPQVELYQNGRLTGTQTASHVFRFQVTMEPENVILVKAGEKRDSVILYRVEKPDLSYVLPVQGEVENWFDDLAEIKEGYFSLEDKVGDLVKSPEGLQIFRDFMAVYDSRKKGAAAASHLTEEQRLMTMKSMRLKELMRRTNTPGEEVAQWLEKLQSVHRN
;
A
#
# COMPACT_ATOMS: atom_id res chain seq x y z
N MET A 1 -18.37 -10.07 28.86
CA MET A 1 -18.23 -9.04 27.79
C MET A 1 -16.77 -8.89 27.42
N ARG A 2 -16.48 -8.73 26.12
CA ARG A 2 -15.12 -8.50 25.59
C ARG A 2 -14.43 -7.32 26.29
N ARG A 3 -13.15 -7.47 26.64
CA ARG A 3 -12.30 -6.44 27.25
C ARG A 3 -10.95 -6.45 26.59
N GLU A 4 -10.35 -5.29 26.42
CA GLU A 4 -9.03 -5.11 25.79
C GLU A 4 -8.10 -4.36 26.72
N GLU A 5 -6.83 -4.77 26.75
CA GLU A 5 -5.75 -4.13 27.49
C GLU A 5 -4.52 -3.99 26.60
N SER A 6 -3.96 -2.78 26.51
CA SER A 6 -2.76 -2.51 25.72
C SER A 6 -1.51 -3.08 26.38
N LEU A 7 -0.71 -3.77 25.58
CA LEU A 7 0.61 -4.25 25.96
C LEU A 7 1.75 -3.44 25.31
N ASN A 8 1.52 -2.23 24.85
CA ASN A 8 2.52 -1.48 24.08
C ASN A 8 3.72 -0.98 24.88
N ARG A 9 3.66 -0.99 26.22
CA ARG A 9 4.73 -0.43 27.06
C ARG A 9 5.49 -1.49 27.83
N GLY A 10 6.75 -1.19 28.15
CA GLY A 10 7.55 -1.98 29.07
C GLY A 10 8.09 -3.27 28.43
N TRP A 11 8.53 -3.22 27.19
CA TRP A 11 9.23 -4.28 26.51
C TRP A 11 10.74 -4.16 26.70
N THR A 12 11.43 -5.29 26.66
CA THR A 12 12.87 -5.37 26.47
C THR A 12 13.13 -5.95 25.08
N PHE A 13 13.87 -5.23 24.28
CA PHE A 13 14.27 -5.63 22.94
C PHE A 13 15.73 -6.11 22.94
N TYR A 14 16.02 -7.19 22.26
CA TYR A 14 17.37 -7.78 22.15
C TYR A 14 17.77 -7.90 20.69
N LYS A 15 18.92 -7.31 20.36
CA LYS A 15 19.59 -7.41 19.06
C LYS A 15 21.06 -7.73 19.29
N GLU A 16 21.58 -8.82 18.69
CA GLU A 16 23.00 -9.20 18.73
C GLU A 16 23.60 -9.23 20.15
N GLY A 17 22.83 -9.69 21.13
CA GLY A 17 23.26 -9.80 22.52
C GLY A 17 23.15 -8.49 23.34
N THR A 18 22.70 -7.40 22.72
CA THR A 18 22.41 -6.13 23.41
C THR A 18 20.93 -6.07 23.78
N ALA A 19 20.64 -5.64 25.00
CA ALA A 19 19.27 -5.45 25.50
C ALA A 19 18.97 -3.97 25.70
N GLU A 20 17.78 -3.52 25.26
CA GLU A 20 17.32 -2.16 25.49
C GLU A 20 15.82 -2.10 25.82
N PRO A 21 15.36 -1.17 26.69
CA PRO A 21 13.95 -0.96 26.93
C PRO A 21 13.31 -0.25 25.75
N VAL A 22 12.15 -0.75 25.29
CA VAL A 22 11.39 -0.15 24.19
C VAL A 22 9.89 -0.13 24.50
N ASP A 23 9.20 0.81 23.89
CA ASP A 23 7.74 0.81 23.80
C ASP A 23 7.32 0.57 22.33
N LEU A 24 6.17 -0.06 22.14
CA LEU A 24 5.59 -0.27 20.81
C LEU A 24 4.74 0.94 20.36
N PRO A 25 4.68 1.21 19.07
CA PRO A 25 5.29 0.48 17.95
C PRO A 25 6.81 0.67 17.88
N HIS A 26 7.53 -0.41 17.50
CA HIS A 26 9.00 -0.39 17.43
C HIS A 26 9.52 -1.13 16.18
N THR A 27 10.52 -0.55 15.53
CA THR A 27 11.34 -1.19 14.49
C THR A 27 12.82 -0.93 14.74
N TRP A 28 13.65 -1.95 14.58
CA TRP A 28 15.10 -1.79 14.69
C TRP A 28 15.76 -1.17 13.46
N ASN A 29 14.99 -1.06 12.34
CA ASN A 29 15.50 -0.48 11.08
C ASN A 29 15.09 0.99 10.89
N ALA A 30 14.71 1.71 11.94
CA ALA A 30 14.28 3.11 11.83
C ALA A 30 15.37 4.04 11.25
N LEU A 31 16.63 3.72 11.49
CA LEU A 31 17.80 4.46 11.01
C LEU A 31 18.57 3.66 9.96
N ASP A 32 19.10 2.49 10.30
CA ASP A 32 19.94 1.67 9.42
C ASP A 32 19.27 1.25 8.10
N GLY A 33 17.94 1.19 8.07
CA GLY A 33 17.16 0.90 6.87
C GLY A 33 16.88 2.11 5.97
N THR A 34 17.33 3.32 6.34
CA THR A 34 16.94 4.58 5.66
C THR A 34 18.09 5.56 5.41
N ASP A 35 19.31 5.23 5.82
CA ASP A 35 20.50 6.08 5.67
C ASP A 35 21.47 5.61 4.57
N GLY A 36 21.23 4.40 4.01
CA GLY A 36 22.07 3.79 2.98
C GLY A 36 23.45 3.37 3.48
N GLY A 37 23.58 3.11 4.79
CA GLY A 37 24.77 2.52 5.41
C GLY A 37 24.88 1.02 5.11
N ASP A 38 26.05 0.44 5.41
CA ASP A 38 26.26 -1.01 5.27
C ASP A 38 25.78 -1.81 6.49
N ASP A 39 25.10 -1.18 7.44
CA ASP A 39 24.65 -1.72 8.72
C ASP A 39 23.18 -2.12 8.74
N TYR A 40 22.50 -2.08 7.58
CA TYR A 40 21.11 -2.51 7.44
C TYR A 40 20.93 -3.97 7.87
N TYR A 41 20.40 -4.13 9.09
CA TYR A 41 20.26 -5.44 9.70
C TYR A 41 18.98 -6.14 9.27
N ARG A 42 19.12 -7.29 8.61
CA ARG A 42 18.05 -8.25 8.35
C ARG A 42 18.39 -9.57 9.05
N GLY A 43 17.60 -9.92 10.05
CA GLY A 43 17.86 -11.08 10.90
C GLY A 43 16.84 -11.27 11.99
N SER A 44 17.09 -12.23 12.88
CA SER A 44 16.24 -12.51 14.03
C SER A 44 16.57 -11.59 15.19
N CYS A 45 15.53 -10.96 15.76
CA CYS A 45 15.58 -10.22 17.00
C CYS A 45 14.55 -10.75 17.99
N TYR A 46 14.69 -10.38 19.24
CA TYR A 46 13.89 -10.93 20.33
C TYR A 46 13.28 -9.83 21.18
N TYR A 47 12.00 -9.99 21.52
CA TYR A 47 11.26 -9.11 22.41
C TYR A 47 10.76 -9.89 23.60
N GLU A 48 10.82 -9.28 24.78
CA GLU A 48 10.38 -9.87 26.03
C GLU A 48 9.54 -8.87 26.81
N ARG A 49 8.48 -9.35 27.47
CA ARG A 49 7.65 -8.58 28.35
C ARG A 49 7.02 -9.41 29.46
N GLU A 50 7.11 -8.94 30.70
CA GLU A 50 6.31 -9.47 31.80
C GLU A 50 4.94 -8.80 31.85
N PHE A 51 3.89 -9.58 32.14
CA PHE A 51 2.54 -9.07 32.35
C PHE A 51 1.78 -9.90 33.37
N GLU A 52 0.82 -9.28 34.06
CA GLU A 52 -0.10 -9.95 34.97
C GLU A 52 -1.28 -10.51 34.18
N ALA A 53 -1.82 -11.67 34.64
CA ALA A 53 -3.02 -12.22 34.00
C ALA A 53 -4.20 -11.26 34.17
N PRO A 54 -4.98 -11.01 33.11
CA PRO A 54 -6.19 -10.22 33.23
C PRO A 54 -7.21 -10.93 34.13
N ALA A 55 -7.99 -10.18 34.94
CA ALA A 55 -9.10 -10.74 35.66
C ALA A 55 -10.09 -11.40 34.68
N ARG A 56 -10.51 -12.63 34.98
CA ARG A 56 -11.43 -13.39 34.09
C ARG A 56 -12.42 -14.24 34.89
N GLU A 57 -13.62 -14.41 34.35
CA GLU A 57 -14.62 -15.33 34.80
C GLU A 57 -14.37 -16.76 34.30
N PRO A 58 -14.92 -17.78 34.95
CA PRO A 58 -14.81 -19.15 34.45
C PRO A 58 -15.25 -19.30 32.97
N GLY A 59 -14.44 -19.97 32.14
CA GLY A 59 -14.71 -20.20 30.74
C GLY A 59 -14.36 -19.05 29.81
N GLU A 60 -14.03 -17.84 30.31
CA GLU A 60 -13.50 -16.76 29.48
C GLU A 60 -12.14 -17.15 28.89
N GLN A 61 -11.91 -16.77 27.63
CA GLN A 61 -10.67 -17.00 26.91
C GLN A 61 -9.87 -15.71 26.79
N VAL A 62 -8.54 -15.85 26.68
CA VAL A 62 -7.61 -14.74 26.58
C VAL A 62 -6.76 -14.93 25.33
N TYR A 63 -6.75 -13.89 24.52
CA TYR A 63 -5.95 -13.81 23.30
C TYR A 63 -4.92 -12.69 23.40
N LEU A 64 -3.75 -12.93 22.81
CA LEU A 64 -2.84 -11.88 22.37
C LEU A 64 -3.21 -11.50 20.93
N GLU A 65 -3.41 -10.23 20.67
CA GLU A 65 -3.57 -9.69 19.32
C GLU A 65 -2.37 -8.83 18.97
N PHE A 66 -1.74 -9.16 17.83
CA PHE A 66 -0.67 -8.38 17.21
C PHE A 66 -1.24 -7.71 15.95
N ALA A 67 -1.20 -6.39 15.88
CA ALA A 67 -1.71 -5.66 14.72
C ALA A 67 -0.77 -5.67 13.50
N GLY A 68 0.48 -6.08 13.71
CA GLY A 68 1.48 -6.28 12.64
C GLY A 68 2.88 -6.49 13.19
N VAL A 69 3.55 -7.55 12.71
CA VAL A 69 4.91 -7.93 13.08
C VAL A 69 5.67 -8.37 11.82
N ASN A 70 6.73 -7.71 11.44
CA ASN A 70 7.42 -8.00 10.16
C ASN A 70 8.77 -8.70 10.39
N ALA A 71 9.04 -9.80 9.67
CA ALA A 71 8.26 -10.45 8.59
C ALA A 71 7.65 -11.77 9.04
N GLN A 72 8.36 -12.51 9.90
CA GLN A 72 7.92 -13.75 10.54
C GLN A 72 7.99 -13.58 12.05
N SER A 73 7.03 -14.15 12.76
CA SER A 73 7.03 -14.15 14.22
C SER A 73 6.76 -15.52 14.81
N PHE A 74 7.40 -15.77 15.95
CA PHE A 74 7.14 -16.92 16.81
C PHE A 74 6.85 -16.38 18.21
N VAL A 75 5.69 -16.73 18.76
CA VAL A 75 5.20 -16.23 20.04
C VAL A 75 5.16 -17.34 21.06
N SER A 76 5.75 -17.10 22.23
CA SER A 76 5.67 -17.98 23.39
C SER A 76 5.22 -17.23 24.64
N VAL A 77 4.53 -17.94 25.53
CA VAL A 77 4.12 -17.44 26.84
C VAL A 77 4.50 -18.47 27.89
N ASN A 78 5.28 -18.05 28.91
CA ASN A 78 5.77 -18.93 29.98
C ASN A 78 6.58 -20.14 29.44
N GLY A 79 7.26 -19.98 28.29
CA GLY A 79 8.02 -21.04 27.61
C GLY A 79 7.18 -22.00 26.75
N PHE A 80 5.86 -21.77 26.62
CA PHE A 80 4.99 -22.54 25.74
C PHE A 80 4.78 -21.79 24.41
N ALA A 81 5.01 -22.44 23.28
CA ALA A 81 4.67 -21.90 21.97
C ALA A 81 3.15 -21.74 21.86
N VAL A 82 2.69 -20.52 21.50
CA VAL A 82 1.27 -20.19 21.39
C VAL A 82 0.85 -19.73 20.01
N GLY A 83 1.82 -19.36 19.14
CA GLY A 83 1.52 -18.99 17.76
C GLY A 83 2.73 -18.68 16.92
N THR A 84 2.53 -18.73 15.60
CA THR A 84 3.48 -18.29 14.56
C THR A 84 2.72 -17.55 13.48
N HIS A 85 3.36 -16.57 12.84
CA HIS A 85 2.77 -15.86 11.71
C HIS A 85 3.83 -15.56 10.65
N LYS A 86 3.47 -15.75 9.36
CA LYS A 86 4.31 -15.48 8.19
C LYS A 86 3.65 -14.42 7.32
N GLY A 87 4.28 -13.27 7.18
CA GLY A 87 3.75 -12.08 6.51
C GLY A 87 3.68 -10.91 7.49
N GLY A 88 4.20 -9.75 7.10
CA GLY A 88 4.50 -8.70 8.07
C GLY A 88 3.37 -7.69 8.30
N TYR A 89 2.26 -7.75 7.53
CA TYR A 89 1.43 -6.55 7.37
C TYR A 89 -0.01 -6.70 7.87
N SER A 90 -0.43 -7.89 8.23
CA SER A 90 -1.77 -8.19 8.75
C SER A 90 -1.77 -8.45 10.25
N ALA A 91 -2.95 -8.34 10.87
CA ALA A 91 -3.13 -8.70 12.27
C ALA A 91 -3.27 -10.21 12.43
N PHE A 92 -2.78 -10.73 13.56
CA PHE A 92 -2.99 -12.13 13.95
C PHE A 92 -3.22 -12.25 15.46
N ARG A 93 -3.79 -13.39 15.89
CA ARG A 93 -4.13 -13.63 17.28
C ARG A 93 -3.63 -15.00 17.75
N CYS A 94 -3.25 -15.06 19.03
CA CYS A 94 -2.82 -16.28 19.70
C CYS A 94 -3.65 -16.52 20.96
N ASN A 95 -4.31 -17.67 21.06
CA ASN A 95 -5.02 -18.06 22.26
C ASN A 95 -4.03 -18.50 23.35
N ILE A 96 -3.99 -17.78 24.47
CA ILE A 96 -3.06 -18.03 25.59
C ILE A 96 -3.74 -18.55 26.84
N THR A 97 -5.03 -18.80 26.79
CA THR A 97 -5.87 -19.14 27.95
C THR A 97 -5.28 -20.25 28.81
N HIS A 98 -4.79 -21.30 28.18
CA HIS A 98 -4.32 -22.53 28.81
C HIS A 98 -2.89 -22.46 29.38
N VAL A 99 -2.12 -21.43 29.02
CA VAL A 99 -0.72 -21.24 29.50
C VAL A 99 -0.58 -20.13 30.53
N LEU A 100 -1.66 -19.38 30.81
CA LEU A 100 -1.63 -18.27 31.76
C LEU A 100 -1.38 -18.70 33.21
N LYS A 101 -0.52 -17.91 33.87
CA LYS A 101 -0.23 -17.91 35.30
C LYS A 101 -0.61 -16.54 35.89
N GLU A 102 -0.46 -16.32 37.19
CA GLU A 102 -0.66 -15.01 37.81
C GLU A 102 0.29 -13.94 37.21
N LYS A 103 1.57 -14.29 37.03
CA LYS A 103 2.57 -13.50 36.33
C LYS A 103 3.07 -14.29 35.13
N ASN A 104 3.16 -13.63 33.99
CA ASN A 104 3.48 -14.25 32.71
C ASN A 104 4.67 -13.56 32.06
N LEU A 105 5.47 -14.36 31.36
CA LEU A 105 6.51 -13.90 30.47
C LEU A 105 6.06 -14.14 29.04
N LEU A 106 5.91 -13.04 28.27
CA LEU A 106 5.66 -13.07 26.85
C LEU A 106 6.99 -12.86 26.11
N GLU A 107 7.28 -13.77 25.20
CA GLU A 107 8.50 -13.79 24.40
C GLU A 107 8.10 -13.84 22.92
N VAL A 108 8.69 -12.96 22.10
CA VAL A 108 8.41 -12.89 20.66
C VAL A 108 9.73 -12.85 19.90
N VAL A 109 10.00 -13.89 19.13
CA VAL A 109 11.07 -13.88 18.12
C VAL A 109 10.51 -13.28 16.85
N VAL A 110 11.18 -12.27 16.32
CA VAL A 110 10.81 -11.59 15.06
C VAL A 110 11.97 -11.68 14.10
N ASP A 111 11.70 -12.14 12.88
CA ASP A 111 12.72 -12.38 11.87
C ASP A 111 12.35 -11.71 10.54
N ASN A 112 13.20 -10.81 10.03
CA ASN A 112 13.09 -10.21 8.71
C ASN A 112 14.22 -10.63 7.77
N SER A 113 14.89 -11.77 8.04
CA SER A 113 15.90 -12.34 7.15
C SER A 113 15.37 -12.55 5.74
N PRO A 114 16.24 -12.59 4.71
CA PRO A 114 15.87 -13.06 3.39
C PRO A 114 15.21 -14.43 3.43
N SER A 115 14.13 -14.60 2.70
CA SER A 115 13.32 -15.83 2.64
C SER A 115 12.85 -16.07 1.20
N ASP A 116 12.69 -17.33 0.80
CA ASP A 116 12.08 -17.74 -0.46
C ASP A 116 10.58 -18.08 -0.31
N GLU A 117 10.04 -17.98 0.91
CA GLU A 117 8.65 -18.32 1.22
C GLU A 117 7.78 -17.09 1.55
N ILE A 118 8.38 -15.96 1.99
CA ILE A 118 7.64 -14.83 2.56
C ILE A 118 7.86 -13.57 1.73
N TYR A 119 6.79 -13.00 1.21
CA TYR A 119 6.81 -11.72 0.49
C TYR A 119 6.74 -10.51 1.43
N PRO A 120 7.42 -9.38 1.05
CA PRO A 120 8.28 -9.17 -0.12
C PRO A 120 9.74 -9.53 0.17
N GLN A 121 10.54 -9.78 -0.90
CA GLN A 121 11.98 -10.03 -0.78
C GLN A 121 12.85 -9.12 -1.67
N LYS A 122 12.30 -8.69 -2.79
CA LYS A 122 12.94 -7.75 -3.73
C LYS A 122 11.96 -6.63 -4.04
N ALA A 123 12.28 -5.41 -3.68
CA ALA A 123 11.47 -4.23 -3.97
C ALA A 123 12.24 -2.95 -3.66
N ASP A 124 11.75 -1.83 -4.18
CA ASP A 124 12.33 -0.50 -4.02
C ASP A 124 11.89 0.19 -2.72
N PHE A 125 11.90 -0.53 -1.61
CA PHE A 125 11.62 0.04 -0.28
C PHE A 125 12.26 -0.80 0.83
N THR A 126 12.45 -0.21 1.99
CA THR A 126 13.06 -0.87 3.15
C THR A 126 12.12 -1.89 3.78
N PHE A 127 12.61 -3.10 4.04
CA PHE A 127 11.91 -4.16 4.76
C PHE A 127 12.17 -4.04 6.26
N TYR A 128 11.39 -3.18 6.92
CA TYR A 128 11.53 -2.90 8.34
C TYR A 128 11.17 -4.12 9.20
N GLY A 129 12.05 -4.54 10.10
CA GLY A 129 11.76 -5.60 11.07
C GLY A 129 11.26 -5.05 12.40
N GLY A 130 10.40 -5.80 13.09
CA GLY A 130 9.95 -5.46 14.44
C GLY A 130 8.46 -5.68 14.72
N ILE A 131 8.09 -5.45 15.97
CA ILE A 131 6.68 -5.31 16.40
C ILE A 131 6.28 -3.85 16.18
N TYR A 132 5.96 -3.52 14.95
CA TYR A 132 5.82 -2.13 14.50
C TYR A 132 4.38 -1.60 14.54
N ARG A 133 3.46 -2.36 15.12
CA ARG A 133 2.07 -1.97 15.43
C ARG A 133 1.71 -2.42 16.83
N ASP A 134 0.48 -2.10 17.25
CA ASP A 134 -0.01 -2.37 18.60
C ASP A 134 -0.04 -3.86 18.96
N VAL A 135 0.16 -4.14 20.26
CA VAL A 135 -0.09 -5.45 20.88
C VAL A 135 -1.07 -5.25 22.02
N LYS A 136 -2.08 -6.13 22.12
CA LYS A 136 -3.06 -6.09 23.20
C LYS A 136 -3.48 -7.47 23.67
N LEU A 137 -3.92 -7.55 24.94
CA LEU A 137 -4.68 -8.66 25.46
C LEU A 137 -6.16 -8.44 25.13
N VAL A 138 -6.84 -9.49 24.69
CA VAL A 138 -8.28 -9.49 24.47
C VAL A 138 -8.89 -10.63 25.29
N VAL A 139 -9.73 -10.29 26.26
CA VAL A 139 -10.49 -11.26 27.03
C VAL A 139 -11.88 -11.36 26.44
N VAL A 140 -12.30 -12.57 26.09
CA VAL A 140 -13.59 -12.84 25.47
C VAL A 140 -14.40 -13.85 26.28
N PRO A 141 -15.75 -13.79 26.24
CA PRO A 141 -16.62 -14.73 26.93
C PRO A 141 -16.49 -16.15 26.34
N PRO A 142 -17.05 -17.17 27.02
CA PRO A 142 -16.96 -18.55 26.56
C PRO A 142 -17.50 -18.79 25.15
N VAL A 143 -18.55 -18.08 24.75
CA VAL A 143 -19.05 -18.00 23.37
C VAL A 143 -18.89 -16.57 22.90
N HIS A 144 -18.22 -16.38 21.80
CA HIS A 144 -17.81 -15.07 21.33
C HIS A 144 -17.71 -15.05 19.79
N PHE A 145 -17.64 -13.84 19.20
CA PHE A 145 -17.33 -13.67 17.80
C PHE A 145 -15.92 -14.17 17.50
N ALA A 146 -15.75 -14.88 16.38
CA ALA A 146 -14.52 -15.59 16.04
C ALA A 146 -13.28 -14.70 16.10
N MET A 147 -12.24 -15.23 16.75
CA MET A 147 -10.96 -14.58 16.97
C MET A 147 -9.86 -15.12 16.06
N GLU A 148 -9.97 -16.39 15.63
CA GLU A 148 -8.90 -17.12 14.93
C GLU A 148 -9.08 -17.15 13.40
N ASP A 149 -10.10 -16.48 12.86
CA ASP A 149 -10.36 -16.45 11.42
C ASP A 149 -9.55 -15.35 10.74
N PHE A 150 -8.32 -15.66 10.36
CA PHE A 150 -7.38 -14.77 9.64
C PHE A 150 -7.26 -13.36 10.25
N GLY A 151 -7.33 -13.24 11.58
CA GLY A 151 -7.28 -11.95 12.29
C GLY A 151 -8.49 -11.03 12.05
N GLY A 152 -9.53 -11.51 11.39
CA GLY A 152 -10.74 -10.75 11.10
C GLY A 152 -11.64 -10.52 12.32
N PRO A 153 -12.69 -9.69 12.19
CA PRO A 153 -13.56 -9.34 13.31
C PRO A 153 -14.57 -10.42 13.68
N GLY A 154 -14.69 -11.50 12.89
CA GLY A 154 -15.73 -12.52 13.08
C GLY A 154 -17.13 -12.09 12.62
N VAL A 155 -17.24 -10.92 12.01
CA VAL A 155 -18.46 -10.36 11.41
C VAL A 155 -18.13 -9.77 10.05
N LYS A 156 -18.94 -10.10 9.04
CA LYS A 156 -18.84 -9.54 7.70
C LYS A 156 -20.15 -8.83 7.34
N VAL A 157 -20.07 -7.57 6.95
CA VAL A 157 -21.21 -6.77 6.48
C VAL A 157 -21.06 -6.48 4.99
N THR A 158 -22.09 -6.81 4.21
CA THR A 158 -22.10 -6.63 2.76
C THR A 158 -23.33 -5.83 2.33
N PRO A 159 -23.22 -4.51 2.11
CA PRO A 159 -24.29 -3.70 1.55
C PRO A 159 -24.31 -3.82 0.03
N VAL A 160 -25.51 -4.02 -0.54
CA VAL A 160 -25.76 -4.04 -1.99
C VAL A 160 -26.91 -3.10 -2.32
N LEU A 161 -26.65 -2.12 -3.17
CA LEU A 161 -27.68 -1.16 -3.61
C LEU A 161 -28.53 -1.74 -4.73
N ARG A 162 -29.87 -1.74 -4.56
CA ARG A 162 -30.86 -2.14 -5.57
C ARG A 162 -32.11 -1.28 -5.44
N ASP A 163 -32.57 -0.72 -6.53
CA ASP A 163 -33.85 0.00 -6.63
C ASP A 163 -34.09 1.03 -5.52
N GLY A 164 -33.07 1.82 -5.16
CA GLY A 164 -33.13 2.85 -4.12
C GLY A 164 -33.06 2.33 -2.68
N ARG A 165 -32.77 1.05 -2.49
CA ARG A 165 -32.59 0.39 -1.18
C ARG A 165 -31.17 -0.12 -1.02
N ALA A 166 -30.71 -0.31 0.21
CA ALA A 166 -29.53 -1.12 0.52
C ALA A 166 -29.96 -2.45 1.16
N GLU A 167 -29.73 -3.55 0.45
CA GLU A 167 -29.82 -4.90 0.99
C GLU A 167 -28.51 -5.20 1.72
N ILE A 168 -28.57 -5.43 3.03
CA ILE A 168 -27.41 -5.61 3.89
C ILE A 168 -27.40 -7.04 4.40
N THR A 169 -26.37 -7.79 4.01
CA THR A 169 -26.13 -9.13 4.55
C THR A 169 -25.08 -9.03 5.67
N VAL A 170 -25.42 -9.55 6.85
CA VAL A 170 -24.52 -9.66 8.01
C VAL A 170 -24.25 -11.14 8.26
N GLU A 171 -23.04 -11.58 7.98
CA GLU A 171 -22.57 -12.94 8.23
C GLU A 171 -21.72 -12.94 9.51
N VAL A 172 -21.93 -13.95 10.38
CA VAL A 172 -21.32 -14.01 11.70
C VAL A 172 -20.71 -15.37 11.93
N TRP A 173 -19.47 -15.38 12.41
CA TRP A 173 -18.73 -16.55 12.86
C TRP A 173 -18.55 -16.47 14.37
N LEU A 174 -18.91 -17.58 15.05
CA LEU A 174 -18.79 -17.72 16.49
C LEU A 174 -17.77 -18.80 16.83
N GLU A 175 -17.11 -18.62 17.95
CA GLU A 175 -16.24 -19.60 18.58
C GLU A 175 -16.71 -19.91 19.98
N GLN A 176 -16.50 -21.17 20.41
CA GLN A 176 -16.94 -21.69 21.70
C GLN A 176 -15.76 -22.29 22.45
N GLY A 177 -15.56 -21.86 23.68
CA GLY A 177 -14.60 -22.47 24.59
C GLY A 177 -15.01 -23.90 25.02
N PRO A 178 -14.06 -24.67 25.59
CA PRO A 178 -14.26 -26.11 25.90
C PRO A 178 -15.32 -26.44 26.94
N GLU A 179 -15.83 -25.49 27.70
CA GLU A 179 -16.70 -25.71 28.84
C GLU A 179 -18.10 -25.11 28.68
N ASN A 180 -18.86 -25.47 27.62
CA ASN A 180 -20.21 -24.92 27.55
C ASN A 180 -21.31 -25.97 27.53
N GLY A 181 -22.23 -25.77 28.48
CA GLY A 181 -23.53 -26.45 28.51
C GLY A 181 -24.41 -26.05 27.34
N GLN A 182 -25.61 -26.69 27.23
CA GLN A 182 -26.59 -26.38 26.20
C GLN A 182 -27.28 -25.03 26.47
N SER A 183 -26.60 -23.92 26.14
CA SER A 183 -27.18 -22.57 26.16
C SER A 183 -27.67 -22.19 24.76
N ARG A 184 -28.80 -21.47 24.72
CA ARG A 184 -29.31 -20.89 23.48
C ARG A 184 -28.79 -19.47 23.33
N TYR A 185 -28.32 -19.14 22.13
CA TYR A 185 -27.84 -17.80 21.81
C TYR A 185 -28.75 -17.13 20.78
N LEU A 186 -28.95 -15.84 20.97
CA LEU A 186 -29.67 -14.97 20.04
C LEU A 186 -28.66 -13.97 19.50
N LEU A 187 -28.61 -13.81 18.18
CA LEU A 187 -27.83 -12.77 17.54
C LEU A 187 -28.74 -11.59 17.19
N GLU A 188 -28.33 -10.39 17.58
CA GLU A 188 -28.96 -9.13 17.25
C GLU A 188 -27.99 -8.27 16.44
N ALA A 189 -28.48 -7.69 15.34
CA ALA A 189 -27.74 -6.72 14.54
C ALA A 189 -28.53 -5.41 14.50
N VAL A 190 -27.91 -4.31 14.89
CA VAL A 190 -28.49 -2.97 14.91
C VAL A 190 -27.63 -2.08 14.02
N ILE A 191 -28.27 -1.41 13.06
CA ILE A 191 -27.65 -0.40 12.21
C ILE A 191 -28.10 0.96 12.72
N SER A 192 -27.14 1.81 13.08
CA SER A 192 -27.37 3.19 13.49
C SER A 192 -26.75 4.16 12.48
N ASP A 193 -27.34 5.35 12.39
CA ASP A 193 -26.82 6.47 11.64
C ASP A 193 -25.66 7.18 12.37
N GLU A 194 -25.16 8.30 11.82
CA GLU A 194 -24.06 9.08 12.43
C GLU A 194 -24.43 9.72 13.77
N ASP A 195 -25.71 10.00 14.02
CA ASP A 195 -26.22 10.56 15.26
C ASP A 195 -26.44 9.45 16.32
N GLY A 196 -26.24 8.19 15.96
CA GLY A 196 -26.45 7.02 16.81
C GLY A 196 -27.92 6.59 16.90
N GLU A 197 -28.83 7.17 16.10
CA GLU A 197 -30.22 6.77 16.04
C GLU A 197 -30.34 5.45 15.26
N GLU A 198 -31.24 4.55 15.74
CA GLU A 198 -31.45 3.26 15.11
C GLU A 198 -32.14 3.42 13.74
N ALA A 199 -31.42 3.08 12.69
CA ALA A 199 -31.94 3.06 11.32
C ALA A 199 -32.61 1.73 10.97
N MET A 200 -32.11 0.59 11.51
CA MET A 200 -32.63 -0.74 11.29
C MET A 200 -32.11 -1.72 12.33
N ALA A 201 -32.94 -2.66 12.77
CA ALA A 201 -32.56 -3.79 13.59
C ALA A 201 -33.10 -5.13 13.06
N GLY A 202 -32.37 -6.19 13.29
CA GLY A 202 -32.79 -7.54 12.98
C GLY A 202 -32.27 -8.53 14.00
N THR A 203 -33.03 -9.60 14.21
CA THR A 203 -32.67 -10.67 15.13
C THR A 203 -32.74 -12.03 14.44
N CYS A 204 -31.75 -12.87 14.71
CA CYS A 204 -31.75 -14.28 14.30
C CYS A 204 -31.58 -15.15 15.54
N VAL A 205 -32.42 -16.18 15.63
CA VAL A 205 -32.35 -17.15 16.72
C VAL A 205 -31.62 -18.37 16.22
N GLU A 206 -30.42 -18.61 16.71
CA GLU A 206 -29.78 -19.91 16.53
C GLU A 206 -30.27 -20.92 17.56
N SER A 207 -30.91 -21.99 17.08
CA SER A 207 -31.21 -23.16 17.88
C SER A 207 -29.96 -24.08 17.88
N GLY A 208 -29.14 -23.91 18.89
CA GLY A 208 -28.07 -24.86 19.22
C GLY A 208 -26.75 -24.67 18.46
N VAL A 209 -25.82 -24.03 19.06
CA VAL A 209 -24.38 -24.29 18.80
C VAL A 209 -24.07 -25.69 19.30
N THR A 210 -24.45 -26.71 18.55
CA THR A 210 -24.31 -28.14 18.87
C THR A 210 -23.25 -28.80 18.00
N GLN A 211 -22.09 -28.23 17.87
CA GLN A 211 -20.88 -29.01 17.52
C GLN A 211 -19.66 -28.18 17.90
N ALA A 212 -19.00 -28.58 18.98
CA ALA A 212 -17.58 -28.32 19.06
C ALA A 212 -16.93 -28.81 17.74
N PRO A 213 -16.01 -28.07 17.11
CA PRO A 213 -15.19 -28.65 16.07
C PRO A 213 -14.63 -29.95 16.65
N SER A 214 -14.76 -31.05 15.88
CA SER A 214 -14.16 -32.34 16.26
C SER A 214 -12.69 -32.07 16.62
N GLU A 215 -12.13 -32.83 17.57
CA GLU A 215 -10.73 -32.73 18.04
C GLU A 215 -9.66 -32.65 16.93
N GLN A 216 -10.05 -32.80 15.68
CA GLN A 216 -9.21 -32.64 14.48
C GLN A 216 -8.94 -31.18 14.06
N ALA A 217 -9.60 -30.19 14.66
CA ALA A 217 -9.36 -28.76 14.35
C ALA A 217 -8.31 -28.09 15.27
N TYR A 218 -7.92 -28.71 16.33
CA TYR A 218 -6.74 -28.30 17.09
C TYR A 218 -5.51 -28.92 16.44
N GLY A 219 -4.81 -28.15 15.62
CA GLY A 219 -3.50 -28.53 15.12
C GLY A 219 -2.61 -28.86 16.32
N ARG A 220 -2.38 -30.13 16.59
CA ARG A 220 -1.29 -30.59 17.44
C ARG A 220 -0.04 -29.95 16.89
N ILE A 221 0.61 -29.10 17.68
CA ILE A 221 1.99 -28.67 17.43
C ILE A 221 2.81 -29.94 17.64
N GLU A 222 2.98 -30.76 16.61
CA GLU A 222 4.02 -31.77 16.57
C GLU A 222 5.34 -31.02 16.33
N THR A 223 6.21 -31.06 17.31
CA THR A 223 7.60 -30.66 17.21
C THR A 223 8.29 -31.55 16.18
N GLY A 224 8.39 -31.10 14.94
CA GLY A 224 9.17 -31.77 13.92
C GLY A 224 8.45 -31.91 12.57
N HIS A 225 8.93 -31.13 11.61
CA HIS A 225 8.76 -31.26 10.17
C HIS A 225 7.35 -31.13 9.55
N GLU A 226 7.23 -30.13 8.67
CA GLU A 226 6.17 -29.98 7.67
C GLU A 226 4.78 -29.63 8.22
N THR A 227 4.61 -28.41 8.71
CA THR A 227 3.30 -27.80 8.67
C THR A 227 3.04 -27.28 7.26
N GLY A 228 2.62 -28.16 6.36
CA GLY A 228 1.87 -27.75 5.20
C GLY A 228 0.67 -26.93 5.72
N TYR A 229 0.49 -25.70 5.23
CA TYR A 229 -0.77 -24.98 5.37
C TYR A 229 -1.85 -25.85 4.71
N GLY A 230 -2.45 -26.74 5.51
CA GLY A 230 -3.55 -27.60 5.09
C GLY A 230 -4.64 -26.66 4.55
N GLN A 231 -5.29 -27.05 3.45
CA GLN A 231 -6.41 -26.34 2.86
C GLN A 231 -7.32 -25.86 3.99
N ALA A 232 -7.29 -24.53 4.27
CA ALA A 232 -8.11 -23.92 5.29
C ALA A 232 -9.56 -24.24 4.92
N ILE A 233 -10.22 -25.07 5.71
CA ILE A 233 -11.61 -25.42 5.49
C ILE A 233 -12.37 -24.13 5.71
N GLU A 234 -12.98 -23.58 4.65
CA GLU A 234 -13.85 -22.42 4.77
C GLU A 234 -14.95 -22.73 5.79
N ARG A 235 -14.90 -22.02 6.91
CA ARG A 235 -15.98 -22.06 7.88
C ARG A 235 -17.21 -21.37 7.28
N LYS A 236 -18.34 -22.04 7.23
CA LYS A 236 -19.61 -21.38 6.95
C LYS A 236 -19.95 -20.44 8.11
N PRO A 237 -20.62 -19.31 7.86
CA PRO A 237 -21.10 -18.47 8.94
C PRO A 237 -22.06 -19.27 9.85
N ASN A 238 -21.96 -19.02 11.16
CA ASN A 238 -22.88 -19.60 12.14
C ASN A 238 -24.29 -19.01 12.00
N ALA A 239 -24.36 -17.72 11.63
CA ALA A 239 -25.60 -17.03 11.38
C ALA A 239 -25.47 -16.03 10.22
N THR A 240 -26.57 -15.82 9.51
CA THR A 240 -26.70 -14.80 8.47
C THR A 240 -28.01 -14.03 8.69
N LEU A 241 -27.90 -12.71 8.76
CA LEU A 241 -29.03 -11.80 8.82
C LEU A 241 -29.13 -10.99 7.54
N HIS A 242 -30.36 -10.74 7.10
CA HIS A 242 -30.67 -9.87 5.97
C HIS A 242 -31.48 -8.68 6.47
N LEU A 243 -30.92 -7.47 6.28
CA LEU A 243 -31.54 -6.22 6.68
C LEU A 243 -31.72 -5.35 5.43
N THR A 244 -32.70 -4.43 5.47
CA THR A 244 -32.94 -3.53 4.33
C THR A 244 -33.05 -2.10 4.84
N LEU A 245 -32.21 -1.20 4.35
CA LEU A 245 -32.34 0.23 4.55
C LEU A 245 -33.08 0.85 3.37
N GLU A 246 -34.22 1.46 3.63
CA GLU A 246 -34.96 2.21 2.61
C GLU A 246 -34.32 3.59 2.42
N ASN A 247 -34.04 3.98 1.18
CA ASN A 247 -33.42 5.26 0.82
C ASN A 247 -32.13 5.54 1.63
N PRO A 248 -31.13 4.66 1.59
CA PRO A 248 -29.92 4.82 2.42
C PRO A 248 -29.16 6.10 2.06
N HIS A 249 -28.58 6.75 3.06
CA HIS A 249 -27.58 7.78 2.82
C HIS A 249 -26.32 7.12 2.24
N LEU A 250 -25.89 7.59 1.08
CA LEU A 250 -24.80 6.94 0.35
C LEU A 250 -23.44 7.48 0.78
N TRP A 251 -22.44 6.61 0.86
CA TRP A 251 -21.05 7.03 0.88
C TRP A 251 -20.64 7.52 -0.52
N GLN A 252 -20.31 8.81 -0.64
CA GLN A 252 -20.07 9.49 -1.91
C GLN A 252 -18.62 10.00 -2.05
N GLY A 253 -17.68 9.26 -1.49
CA GLY A 253 -16.29 9.68 -1.50
C GLY A 253 -16.08 11.02 -0.77
N ILE A 254 -15.15 11.85 -1.23
CA ILE A 254 -14.85 13.15 -0.60
C ILE A 254 -16.01 14.16 -0.63
N TRP A 255 -17.08 13.87 -1.36
CA TRP A 255 -18.23 14.77 -1.42
C TRP A 255 -19.12 14.64 -0.20
N ASP A 256 -19.31 13.39 0.28
CA ASP A 256 -20.14 13.05 1.43
C ASP A 256 -19.77 11.63 1.91
N PRO A 257 -18.81 11.49 2.83
CA PRO A 257 -18.26 10.19 3.28
C PRO A 257 -19.11 9.55 4.38
N TYR A 258 -20.44 9.49 4.18
CA TYR A 258 -21.38 9.02 5.19
C TYR A 258 -21.20 7.54 5.56
N LEU A 259 -21.15 7.25 6.85
CA LEU A 259 -20.96 5.91 7.39
C LEU A 259 -22.07 5.53 8.36
N TYR A 260 -22.58 4.32 8.21
CA TYR A 260 -23.41 3.66 9.21
C TYR A 260 -22.58 2.89 10.21
N THR A 261 -23.12 2.69 11.40
CA THR A 261 -22.56 1.85 12.44
C THR A 261 -23.38 0.57 12.57
N LEU A 262 -22.75 -0.58 12.35
CA LEU A 262 -23.32 -1.90 12.64
C LEU A 262 -22.87 -2.33 14.03
N THR A 263 -23.80 -2.51 14.97
CA THR A 263 -23.57 -3.15 16.27
C THR A 263 -24.15 -4.54 16.26
N THR A 264 -23.31 -5.57 16.38
CA THR A 264 -23.70 -6.97 16.49
C THR A 264 -23.61 -7.40 17.94
N ARG A 265 -24.67 -7.96 18.49
CA ARG A 265 -24.76 -8.41 19.90
C ARG A 265 -25.07 -9.89 19.97
N LEU A 266 -24.33 -10.60 20.80
CA LEU A 266 -24.57 -11.98 21.14
C LEU A 266 -25.23 -12.03 22.52
N LEU A 267 -26.47 -12.54 22.58
CA LEU A 267 -27.28 -12.59 23.77
C LEU A 267 -27.49 -14.05 24.16
N GLN A 268 -27.17 -14.42 25.38
CA GLN A 268 -27.48 -15.73 25.95
C GLN A 268 -28.89 -15.70 26.51
N GLU A 269 -29.72 -16.69 26.13
CA GLU A 269 -31.08 -16.88 26.67
C GLU A 269 -31.08 -17.93 27.77
N ASP A 270 -31.52 -17.56 28.97
CA ASP A 270 -31.84 -18.53 30.03
C ASP A 270 -33.18 -19.20 29.69
N ILE A 271 -33.12 -20.50 29.43
CA ILE A 271 -34.33 -21.32 29.23
C ILE A 271 -34.84 -21.67 30.65
N PRO A 272 -36.03 -21.18 31.04
CA PRO A 272 -36.58 -21.57 32.33
C PRO A 272 -36.75 -23.08 32.40
N PHE A 273 -36.15 -23.70 33.42
CA PHE A 273 -36.28 -25.13 33.65
C PHE A 273 -37.78 -25.45 33.85
N GLN A 274 -38.39 -26.13 32.88
CA GLN A 274 -39.69 -26.73 33.12
C GLN A 274 -39.49 -27.97 34.01
N GLU A 275 -39.67 -27.79 35.33
CA GLU A 275 -39.85 -28.97 36.18
C GLU A 275 -40.99 -29.78 35.59
N LYS A 276 -40.67 -30.97 35.09
CA LYS A 276 -41.69 -31.99 34.87
C LYS A 276 -42.23 -32.34 36.23
N THR A 277 -43.24 -31.57 36.70
CA THR A 277 -44.03 -31.99 37.86
C THR A 277 -44.76 -33.26 37.41
N GLY A 278 -44.13 -34.40 37.68
CA GLY A 278 -44.75 -35.71 37.62
C GLY A 278 -45.70 -35.86 38.75
N THR A 279 -46.94 -35.43 38.53
CA THR A 279 -48.13 -35.98 39.18
C THR A 279 -49.30 -35.64 38.29
N GLU A 280 -49.59 -36.54 37.37
CA GLU A 280 -50.93 -36.72 36.89
C GLU A 280 -51.80 -37.20 38.03
N SER A 281 -52.38 -36.32 38.81
CA SER A 281 -53.54 -36.66 39.61
C SER A 281 -54.40 -35.44 39.85
N GLN A 282 -55.65 -35.54 39.28
CA GLN A 282 -56.80 -34.79 39.68
C GLN A 282 -56.88 -33.28 39.35
N MET A 283 -57.06 -32.96 38.10
CA MET A 283 -57.73 -31.73 37.72
C MET A 283 -59.11 -32.00 37.13
N PRO A 284 -60.10 -31.14 37.43
CA PRO A 284 -61.48 -31.31 36.87
C PRO A 284 -61.47 -31.12 35.35
N PRO A 285 -62.26 -31.83 34.57
CA PRO A 285 -62.33 -31.64 33.10
C PRO A 285 -62.81 -30.22 32.78
N GLY A 286 -62.00 -29.44 32.08
CA GLY A 286 -62.33 -28.09 31.54
C GLY A 286 -61.46 -26.91 32.05
N PHE A 287 -60.52 -27.09 32.96
CA PHE A 287 -59.63 -26.02 33.39
C PHE A 287 -58.23 -26.14 32.77
N HIS A 288 -58.01 -25.39 31.70
CA HIS A 288 -56.70 -25.19 31.12
C HIS A 288 -56.18 -23.85 31.59
N PRO A 289 -55.33 -23.77 32.65
CA PRO A 289 -54.63 -22.55 32.95
C PRO A 289 -53.65 -22.28 31.80
N ARG A 290 -53.89 -21.22 31.04
CA ARG A 290 -52.84 -20.68 30.16
C ARG A 290 -51.76 -20.10 31.08
N LEU A 291 -50.90 -20.96 31.60
CA LEU A 291 -49.61 -20.51 32.16
C LEU A 291 -48.86 -19.89 31.02
N GLN A 292 -48.80 -18.55 30.99
CA GLN A 292 -47.84 -17.87 30.12
C GLN A 292 -46.47 -18.32 30.62
N ALA A 293 -45.75 -19.05 29.76
CA ALA A 293 -44.33 -19.36 30.06
C ALA A 293 -43.58 -18.05 30.39
N PRO A 294 -42.81 -18.02 31.46
CA PRO A 294 -42.02 -16.83 31.78
C PRO A 294 -41.17 -16.49 30.52
N LYS A 295 -41.12 -15.20 30.21
CA LYS A 295 -40.26 -14.72 29.10
C LYS A 295 -38.83 -15.10 29.44
N PRO A 296 -38.05 -15.64 28.48
CA PRO A 296 -36.64 -15.94 28.74
C PRO A 296 -35.89 -14.64 29.09
N THR A 297 -35.00 -14.71 30.09
CA THR A 297 -34.12 -13.62 30.43
C THR A 297 -32.94 -13.65 29.43
N ARG A 298 -32.51 -12.48 28.95
CA ARG A 298 -31.41 -12.34 27.99
C ARG A 298 -30.28 -11.59 28.63
N HIS A 299 -29.07 -12.11 28.48
CA HIS A 299 -27.83 -11.51 28.98
C HIS A 299 -26.90 -11.24 27.81
N LEU A 300 -26.41 -9.99 27.71
CA LEU A 300 -25.40 -9.62 26.70
C LEU A 300 -24.09 -10.34 26.99
N THR A 301 -23.66 -11.18 26.06
CA THR A 301 -22.44 -11.99 26.19
C THR A 301 -21.25 -11.31 25.48
N ASP A 302 -21.37 -11.05 24.18
CA ASP A 302 -20.33 -10.38 23.40
C ASP A 302 -20.94 -9.34 22.48
N GLN A 303 -20.14 -8.31 22.10
CA GLN A 303 -20.57 -7.24 21.20
C GLN A 303 -19.42 -6.79 20.34
N LEU A 304 -19.72 -6.56 19.05
CA LEU A 304 -18.82 -5.94 18.09
C LEU A 304 -19.50 -4.77 17.39
N THR A 305 -18.69 -3.77 17.04
CA THR A 305 -19.14 -2.59 16.31
C THR A 305 -18.23 -2.38 15.10
N LEU A 306 -18.82 -2.27 13.91
CA LEU A 306 -18.14 -1.98 12.65
C LEU A 306 -18.81 -0.79 11.99
N ARG A 307 -18.01 0.06 11.33
CA ARG A 307 -18.57 1.10 10.45
C ARG A 307 -18.56 0.59 9.00
N PHE A 308 -19.55 0.97 8.22
CA PHE A 308 -19.65 0.63 6.81
C PHE A 308 -20.40 1.72 6.05
N GLY A 309 -20.20 1.79 4.73
CA GLY A 309 -20.91 2.74 3.86
C GLY A 309 -21.72 2.03 2.78
N CYS A 310 -22.88 2.57 2.47
CA CYS A 310 -23.71 2.14 1.36
C CYS A 310 -23.26 2.80 0.07
N ARG A 311 -22.72 2.06 -0.88
CA ARG A 311 -22.25 2.56 -2.18
C ARG A 311 -22.30 1.50 -3.26
N SER A 312 -22.30 1.97 -4.51
CA SER A 312 -21.99 1.17 -5.69
C SER A 312 -20.85 1.82 -6.47
N PHE A 313 -20.07 1.04 -7.19
CA PHE A 313 -19.03 1.55 -8.08
C PHE A 313 -18.84 0.61 -9.28
N SER A 314 -18.33 1.17 -10.34
CA SER A 314 -17.97 0.44 -11.55
C SER A 314 -16.88 1.18 -12.31
N VAL A 315 -16.23 0.49 -13.23
CA VAL A 315 -15.27 1.09 -14.16
C VAL A 315 -15.76 0.85 -15.58
N ASP A 316 -15.84 1.93 -16.32
CA ASP A 316 -16.26 1.95 -17.71
C ASP A 316 -15.07 2.32 -18.60
N PRO A 317 -14.78 1.58 -19.69
CA PRO A 317 -13.61 1.86 -20.54
C PRO A 317 -13.57 3.27 -21.13
N ASP A 318 -14.72 3.92 -21.34
CA ASP A 318 -14.81 5.26 -21.94
C ASP A 318 -14.96 6.38 -20.90
N ARG A 319 -15.62 6.08 -19.77
CA ARG A 319 -16.02 7.07 -18.76
C ARG A 319 -15.14 7.03 -17.49
N GLY A 320 -14.24 6.04 -17.38
CA GLY A 320 -13.43 5.84 -16.21
C GLY A 320 -14.20 5.29 -15.01
N PHE A 321 -13.80 5.68 -13.80
CA PHE A 321 -14.44 5.23 -12.56
C PHE A 321 -15.75 5.97 -12.28
N LEU A 322 -16.77 5.20 -11.90
CA LEU A 322 -18.09 5.71 -11.50
C LEU A 322 -18.36 5.33 -10.05
N LEU A 323 -18.76 6.29 -9.23
CA LEU A 323 -19.24 6.11 -7.87
C LEU A 323 -20.74 6.40 -7.84
N ASN A 324 -21.55 5.46 -7.36
CA ASN A 324 -23.01 5.57 -7.33
C ASN A 324 -23.63 5.94 -8.71
N GLY A 325 -23.02 5.41 -9.79
CA GLY A 325 -23.45 5.67 -11.17
C GLY A 325 -23.00 7.01 -11.76
N ILE A 326 -22.30 7.84 -10.99
CA ILE A 326 -21.83 9.17 -11.40
C ILE A 326 -20.34 9.10 -11.70
N PRO A 327 -19.83 9.69 -12.83
CA PRO A 327 -18.41 9.80 -13.09
C PRO A 327 -17.66 10.48 -11.92
N TYR A 328 -16.67 9.78 -11.42
CA TYR A 328 -15.87 10.23 -10.27
C TYR A 328 -14.38 10.05 -10.59
N PRO A 329 -13.77 10.97 -11.34
CA PRO A 329 -12.37 10.86 -11.73
C PRO A 329 -11.46 10.69 -10.52
N LEU A 330 -10.71 9.60 -10.48
CA LEU A 330 -9.80 9.31 -9.38
C LEU A 330 -8.50 10.12 -9.54
N ARG A 331 -8.23 10.96 -8.55
CA ARG A 331 -7.04 11.80 -8.42
C ARG A 331 -6.19 11.22 -7.30
N GLY A 332 -5.26 10.35 -7.67
CA GLY A 332 -4.64 9.46 -6.73
C GLY A 332 -3.19 9.78 -6.41
N VAL A 333 -2.79 9.41 -5.20
CA VAL A 333 -1.40 9.34 -4.76
C VAL A 333 -1.13 7.96 -4.18
N SER A 334 0.10 7.45 -4.36
CA SER A 334 0.56 6.26 -3.65
C SER A 334 1.14 6.65 -2.29
N ARG A 335 1.08 5.73 -1.32
CA ARG A 335 1.63 5.93 0.02
C ARG A 335 2.34 4.68 0.50
N HIS A 336 3.63 4.82 0.90
CA HIS A 336 4.30 3.89 1.80
C HIS A 336 3.99 4.24 3.26
N GLN A 337 3.94 3.21 4.13
CA GLN A 337 3.67 3.38 5.56
C GLN A 337 4.99 3.48 6.32
N ASP A 338 5.73 4.57 6.09
CA ASP A 338 6.97 4.85 6.81
C ASP A 338 7.21 6.36 6.97
N ARG A 339 8.18 6.72 7.83
CA ARG A 339 8.55 8.11 8.10
C ARG A 339 9.98 8.18 8.65
N GLU A 340 10.67 9.28 8.37
CA GLU A 340 12.02 9.52 8.88
C GLU A 340 12.11 9.38 10.40
N GLY A 341 13.12 8.63 10.86
CA GLY A 341 13.46 8.42 12.25
C GLY A 341 12.60 7.42 13.01
N VAL A 342 11.52 6.91 12.41
CA VAL A 342 10.64 5.89 13.01
C VAL A 342 10.40 4.68 12.10
N GLY A 343 10.88 4.74 10.85
CA GLY A 343 10.59 3.69 9.86
C GLY A 343 9.09 3.47 9.72
N ASN A 344 8.64 2.21 9.76
CA ASN A 344 7.23 1.84 9.68
C ASN A 344 6.48 1.85 11.03
N ALA A 345 7.15 2.17 12.14
CA ALA A 345 6.57 2.22 13.49
C ALA A 345 5.77 3.52 13.72
N LEU A 346 4.72 3.72 12.93
CA LEU A 346 3.91 4.94 12.95
C LEU A 346 2.85 4.91 14.06
N THR A 347 2.66 6.06 14.70
CA THR A 347 1.56 6.28 15.65
C THR A 347 0.27 6.70 14.94
N PRO A 348 -0.92 6.56 15.56
CA PRO A 348 -2.19 7.07 15.01
C PRO A 348 -2.14 8.56 14.64
N ARG A 349 -1.43 9.38 15.40
CA ARG A 349 -1.23 10.80 15.09
C ARG A 349 -0.49 10.98 13.76
N MET A 350 0.57 10.21 13.49
CA MET A 350 1.33 10.29 12.25
C MET A 350 0.50 9.85 11.04
N HIS A 351 -0.34 8.83 11.19
CA HIS A 351 -1.30 8.45 10.16
C HIS A 351 -2.27 9.57 9.82
N ARG A 352 -2.80 10.27 10.83
CA ARG A 352 -3.70 11.40 10.64
C ARG A 352 -2.99 12.59 9.97
N GLU A 353 -1.75 12.90 10.35
CA GLU A 353 -0.93 13.93 9.69
C GLU A 353 -0.73 13.64 8.20
N ASP A 354 -0.46 12.37 7.83
CA ASP A 354 -0.35 11.97 6.42
C ASP A 354 -1.69 12.18 5.67
N MET A 355 -2.81 11.77 6.27
CA MET A 355 -4.15 11.96 5.68
C MET A 355 -4.50 13.43 5.48
N GLU A 356 -4.18 14.29 6.44
CA GLU A 356 -4.43 15.74 6.31
C GLU A 356 -3.62 16.37 5.15
N LEU A 357 -2.37 15.91 4.92
CA LEU A 357 -1.57 16.35 3.78
C LEU A 357 -2.17 15.88 2.45
N ILE A 358 -2.65 14.63 2.40
CA ILE A 358 -3.33 14.08 1.21
C ILE A 358 -4.62 14.85 0.91
N LYS A 359 -5.41 15.14 1.93
CA LYS A 359 -6.62 15.98 1.82
C LYS A 359 -6.30 17.40 1.35
N GLU A 360 -5.26 18.03 1.91
CA GLU A 360 -4.82 19.37 1.51
C GLU A 360 -4.42 19.43 0.04
N LEU A 361 -3.79 18.38 -0.48
CA LEU A 361 -3.46 18.25 -1.90
C LEU A 361 -4.71 18.26 -2.79
N GLY A 362 -5.84 17.78 -2.28
CA GLY A 362 -7.09 17.62 -3.03
C GLY A 362 -7.23 16.26 -3.71
N ALA A 363 -6.44 15.26 -3.30
CA ALA A 363 -6.62 13.89 -3.75
C ALA A 363 -7.95 13.31 -3.24
N ASN A 364 -8.50 12.35 -3.98
CA ASN A 364 -9.72 11.62 -3.63
C ASN A 364 -9.53 10.10 -3.69
N SER A 365 -8.30 9.65 -3.97
CA SER A 365 -7.95 8.24 -4.03
C SER A 365 -6.53 8.02 -3.52
N ILE A 366 -6.30 6.86 -2.90
CA ILE A 366 -4.99 6.46 -2.39
C ILE A 366 -4.70 5.01 -2.78
N ARG A 367 -3.53 4.79 -3.37
CA ARG A 367 -2.97 3.45 -3.51
C ARG A 367 -2.09 3.15 -2.29
N LEU A 368 -2.48 2.18 -1.49
CA LEU A 368 -1.77 1.76 -0.28
C LEU A 368 -0.67 0.76 -0.66
N ALA A 369 0.41 1.31 -1.18
CA ALA A 369 1.52 0.54 -1.71
C ALA A 369 2.42 0.02 -0.57
N HIS A 370 2.96 -1.17 -0.67
CA HIS A 370 2.63 -2.30 -1.58
C HIS A 370 2.09 -3.47 -0.76
N TYR A 371 1.42 -3.17 0.36
CA TYR A 371 1.02 -4.12 1.41
C TYR A 371 -0.16 -3.60 2.23
N GLN A 372 -0.74 -4.46 3.05
CA GLN A 372 -1.81 -4.06 3.98
C GLN A 372 -1.31 -2.98 4.96
N HIS A 373 -1.94 -1.82 4.95
CA HIS A 373 -1.65 -0.74 5.87
C HIS A 373 -2.29 -0.95 7.24
N HIS A 374 -2.00 -0.04 8.20
CA HIS A 374 -2.59 -0.07 9.53
C HIS A 374 -4.11 0.12 9.47
N GLN A 375 -4.89 -0.62 10.29
CA GLN A 375 -6.35 -0.55 10.31
C GLN A 375 -6.88 0.88 10.49
N TYR A 376 -6.28 1.64 11.39
CA TYR A 376 -6.64 3.04 11.60
C TYR A 376 -6.51 3.91 10.33
N PHE A 377 -5.62 3.56 9.40
CA PHE A 377 -5.50 4.32 8.16
C PHE A 377 -6.65 4.01 7.18
N TYR A 378 -7.17 2.78 7.18
CA TYR A 378 -8.40 2.45 6.43
C TYR A 378 -9.61 3.16 7.04
N ASP A 379 -9.71 3.23 8.40
CA ASP A 379 -10.74 4.03 9.08
C ASP A 379 -10.70 5.50 8.62
N LEU A 380 -9.51 6.09 8.56
CA LEU A 380 -9.32 7.45 8.05
C LEU A 380 -9.73 7.57 6.57
N CYS A 381 -9.43 6.57 5.73
CA CYS A 381 -9.87 6.58 4.33
C CYS A 381 -11.39 6.58 4.22
N ASP A 382 -12.09 5.81 5.04
CA ASP A 382 -13.56 5.80 5.11
C ASP A 382 -14.11 7.18 5.53
N GLU A 383 -13.57 7.74 6.63
CA GLU A 383 -13.98 9.04 7.20
C GLU A 383 -13.72 10.23 6.26
N TYR A 384 -12.62 10.19 5.51
CA TYR A 384 -12.23 11.25 4.59
C TYR A 384 -12.77 11.06 3.17
N GLY A 385 -13.44 9.94 2.91
CA GLY A 385 -14.02 9.64 1.61
C GLY A 385 -13.02 9.27 0.52
N MET A 386 -11.86 8.73 0.88
CA MET A 386 -10.83 8.34 -0.07
C MET A 386 -11.16 6.99 -0.73
N VAL A 387 -11.13 6.91 -2.06
CA VAL A 387 -11.20 5.63 -2.76
C VAL A 387 -9.86 4.91 -2.64
N VAL A 388 -9.87 3.68 -2.16
CA VAL A 388 -8.65 2.92 -1.84
C VAL A 388 -8.43 1.78 -2.85
N TRP A 389 -7.19 1.71 -3.32
CA TRP A 389 -6.57 0.55 -3.93
C TRP A 389 -5.73 -0.14 -2.85
N ALA A 390 -6.17 -1.32 -2.39
CA ALA A 390 -5.49 -2.13 -1.38
C ALA A 390 -4.80 -3.31 -2.04
N GLU A 391 -3.53 -3.58 -1.67
CA GLU A 391 -2.73 -4.63 -2.30
C GLU A 391 -1.94 -5.45 -1.29
N ILE A 392 -1.48 -6.61 -1.74
CA ILE A 392 -0.56 -7.49 -1.01
C ILE A 392 0.86 -7.32 -1.56
N PRO A 393 1.91 -7.66 -0.80
CA PRO A 393 3.30 -7.44 -1.21
C PRO A 393 3.82 -8.51 -2.20
N TYR A 394 2.96 -9.03 -3.07
CA TYR A 394 3.37 -9.86 -4.20
C TYR A 394 3.93 -8.97 -5.30
N ILE A 395 5.25 -8.78 -5.27
CA ILE A 395 5.95 -7.73 -6.02
C ILE A 395 7.22 -8.28 -6.68
N THR A 396 7.60 -7.72 -7.83
CA THR A 396 8.86 -7.85 -8.57
C THR A 396 9.04 -9.20 -9.26
N CYS A 397 9.02 -10.30 -8.52
CA CYS A 397 9.23 -11.63 -9.08
C CYS A 397 8.43 -12.69 -8.31
N HIS A 398 8.14 -13.79 -9.00
CA HIS A 398 7.54 -14.95 -8.37
C HIS A 398 8.62 -15.76 -7.64
N MET A 399 8.30 -16.25 -6.45
CA MET A 399 9.10 -17.22 -5.71
C MET A 399 8.34 -18.55 -5.68
N ASP A 400 8.96 -19.62 -6.14
CA ASP A 400 8.32 -20.94 -6.31
C ASP A 400 7.66 -21.46 -5.02
N THR A 401 8.26 -21.18 -3.87
CA THR A 401 7.79 -21.57 -2.53
C THR A 401 6.91 -20.52 -1.87
N GLY A 402 6.79 -19.31 -2.44
CA GLY A 402 6.08 -18.18 -1.84
C GLY A 402 4.57 -18.12 -2.14
N ARG A 403 4.02 -19.01 -2.99
CA ARG A 403 2.62 -18.98 -3.43
C ARG A 403 1.63 -18.98 -2.27
N GLU A 404 1.78 -19.90 -1.33
CA GLU A 404 0.86 -20.04 -0.19
C GLU A 404 0.86 -18.78 0.68
N ASN A 405 2.00 -18.11 0.82
CA ASN A 405 2.10 -16.86 1.55
C ASN A 405 1.33 -15.73 0.85
N THR A 406 1.34 -15.64 -0.49
CA THR A 406 0.54 -14.66 -1.22
C THR A 406 -0.95 -14.88 -1.02
N LEU A 407 -1.42 -16.13 -1.07
CA LEU A 407 -2.81 -16.50 -0.83
C LEU A 407 -3.25 -16.22 0.61
N SER A 408 -2.39 -16.50 1.61
CA SER A 408 -2.65 -16.16 3.01
C SER A 408 -2.79 -14.66 3.22
N GLN A 409 -1.82 -13.88 2.74
CA GLN A 409 -1.83 -12.41 2.88
C GLN A 409 -3.06 -11.77 2.19
N MET A 410 -3.47 -12.30 1.00
CA MET A 410 -4.67 -11.80 0.33
C MET A 410 -5.94 -12.14 1.13
N ARG A 411 -6.02 -13.32 1.72
CA ARG A 411 -7.16 -13.71 2.56
C ARG A 411 -7.24 -12.83 3.81
N GLU A 412 -6.13 -12.63 4.50
CA GLU A 412 -6.01 -11.76 5.66
C GLU A 412 -6.43 -10.32 5.32
N LEU A 413 -5.92 -9.78 4.19
CA LEU A 413 -6.28 -8.45 3.72
C LEU A 413 -7.79 -8.30 3.53
N ILE A 414 -8.45 -9.26 2.85
CA ILE A 414 -9.87 -9.19 2.56
C ILE A 414 -10.71 -9.39 3.83
N VAL A 415 -10.42 -10.43 4.64
CA VAL A 415 -11.21 -10.78 5.82
C VAL A 415 -11.14 -9.67 6.87
N GLN A 416 -9.98 -9.05 7.05
CA GLN A 416 -9.80 -7.96 8.01
C GLN A 416 -10.43 -6.65 7.57
N ASN A 417 -10.61 -6.41 6.24
CA ASN A 417 -10.95 -5.10 5.71
C ASN A 417 -12.24 -5.05 4.87
N HIS A 418 -13.02 -6.12 4.83
CA HIS A 418 -14.22 -6.20 3.98
C HIS A 418 -15.24 -5.09 4.26
N HIS A 419 -15.36 -4.63 5.51
CA HIS A 419 -16.33 -3.63 5.93
C HIS A 419 -16.01 -2.21 5.47
N HIS A 420 -14.77 -1.90 5.09
CA HIS A 420 -14.36 -0.54 4.70
C HIS A 420 -15.03 -0.09 3.40
N ALA A 421 -15.75 1.04 3.49
CA ALA A 421 -16.43 1.65 2.34
C ALA A 421 -15.44 2.19 1.31
N SER A 422 -14.30 2.68 1.74
CA SER A 422 -13.24 3.26 0.90
C SER A 422 -12.63 2.26 -0.08
N ILE A 423 -12.48 0.98 0.30
CA ILE A 423 -11.83 -0.02 -0.56
C ILE A 423 -12.74 -0.36 -1.73
N CYS A 424 -12.27 -0.12 -2.96
CA CYS A 424 -12.94 -0.48 -4.20
C CYS A 424 -12.18 -1.55 -5.00
N PHE A 425 -10.88 -1.68 -4.77
CA PHE A 425 -10.01 -2.54 -5.55
C PHE A 425 -9.14 -3.42 -4.64
N TRP A 426 -9.12 -4.73 -4.94
CA TRP A 426 -8.16 -5.69 -4.42
C TRP A 426 -7.10 -5.93 -5.47
N ALA A 427 -5.86 -5.46 -5.23
CA ALA A 427 -4.78 -5.64 -6.17
C ALA A 427 -3.95 -6.88 -5.84
N VAL A 428 -3.80 -7.73 -6.85
CA VAL A 428 -3.23 -9.07 -6.68
C VAL A 428 -1.71 -9.08 -6.80
N SER A 429 -1.11 -8.11 -7.52
CA SER A 429 0.34 -8.05 -7.72
C SER A 429 0.82 -6.69 -8.20
N ASN A 430 2.12 -6.43 -8.00
CA ASN A 430 2.86 -5.29 -8.55
C ASN A 430 4.12 -5.75 -9.25
N GLU A 431 4.27 -5.45 -10.54
CA GLU A 431 5.49 -5.64 -11.35
C GLU A 431 6.11 -7.05 -11.28
N VAL A 432 5.34 -8.09 -10.97
CA VAL A 432 5.84 -9.46 -10.79
C VAL A 432 6.44 -10.06 -12.07
N THR A 433 6.24 -9.40 -13.20
CA THR A 433 6.75 -9.81 -14.51
C THR A 433 8.15 -9.28 -14.81
N VAL A 434 8.77 -8.53 -13.89
CA VAL A 434 10.20 -8.16 -13.97
C VAL A 434 11.09 -9.41 -14.03
N GLY A 435 10.73 -10.47 -13.29
CA GLY A 435 11.35 -11.80 -13.38
C GLY A 435 10.91 -12.65 -14.59
N GLY A 436 10.09 -12.08 -15.50
CA GLY A 436 9.53 -12.78 -16.67
C GLY A 436 8.09 -13.25 -16.46
N VAL A 437 7.39 -13.52 -17.58
CA VAL A 437 6.04 -14.10 -17.60
C VAL A 437 6.16 -15.62 -17.66
N THR A 438 6.08 -16.29 -16.53
CA THR A 438 6.10 -17.76 -16.43
C THR A 438 4.71 -18.33 -16.18
N ASP A 439 4.52 -19.64 -16.40
CA ASP A 439 3.27 -20.33 -16.08
C ASP A 439 2.91 -20.16 -14.59
N GLN A 440 3.89 -20.19 -13.69
CA GLN A 440 3.70 -19.99 -12.25
C GLN A 440 3.20 -18.59 -11.91
N VAL A 441 3.73 -17.55 -12.59
CA VAL A 441 3.25 -16.16 -12.45
C VAL A 441 1.79 -16.07 -12.88
N LEU A 442 1.43 -16.65 -14.03
CA LEU A 442 0.06 -16.67 -14.53
C LEU A 442 -0.88 -17.40 -13.58
N GLU A 443 -0.54 -18.63 -13.17
CA GLU A 443 -1.33 -19.45 -12.26
C GLU A 443 -1.52 -18.79 -10.89
N ASN A 444 -0.49 -18.15 -10.33
CA ASN A 444 -0.62 -17.48 -9.03
C ASN A 444 -1.53 -16.26 -9.10
N ASN A 445 -1.39 -15.43 -10.14
CA ASN A 445 -2.31 -14.29 -10.32
C ASN A 445 -3.75 -14.74 -10.57
N GLN A 446 -3.98 -15.82 -11.34
CA GLN A 446 -5.30 -16.42 -11.51
C GLN A 446 -5.88 -16.93 -10.19
N ALA A 447 -5.07 -17.61 -9.36
CA ALA A 447 -5.48 -18.10 -8.05
C ALA A 447 -5.85 -16.95 -7.10
N LEU A 448 -5.08 -15.87 -7.08
CA LEU A 448 -5.34 -14.67 -6.30
C LEU A 448 -6.63 -13.97 -6.76
N HIS A 449 -6.82 -13.79 -8.09
CA HIS A 449 -8.07 -13.27 -8.64
C HIS A 449 -9.26 -14.12 -8.21
N ALA A 450 -9.19 -15.44 -8.38
CA ALA A 450 -10.25 -16.36 -7.99
C ALA A 450 -10.55 -16.29 -6.49
N LEU A 451 -9.53 -16.19 -5.64
CA LEU A 451 -9.67 -16.02 -4.19
C LEU A 451 -10.41 -14.72 -3.86
N CYS A 452 -10.01 -13.59 -4.48
CA CYS A 452 -10.71 -12.31 -4.28
C CYS A 452 -12.19 -12.42 -4.64
N LYS A 453 -12.52 -12.97 -5.82
CA LYS A 453 -13.90 -13.12 -6.29
C LYS A 453 -14.72 -14.09 -5.42
N LYS A 454 -14.06 -15.07 -4.81
CA LYS A 454 -14.70 -16.00 -3.88
C LYS A 454 -15.04 -15.33 -2.55
N LEU A 455 -14.12 -14.55 -1.96
CA LEU A 455 -14.30 -13.92 -0.66
C LEU A 455 -15.12 -12.61 -0.75
N ASP A 456 -14.98 -11.89 -1.84
CA ASP A 456 -15.64 -10.62 -2.09
C ASP A 456 -15.96 -10.43 -3.57
N PRO A 457 -17.07 -10.98 -4.06
CA PRO A 457 -17.47 -10.85 -5.47
C PRO A 457 -17.87 -9.43 -5.87
N GLY A 458 -18.11 -8.56 -4.88
CA GLY A 458 -18.59 -7.19 -5.11
C GLY A 458 -17.47 -6.19 -5.47
N ARG A 459 -16.22 -6.49 -5.11
CA ARG A 459 -15.09 -5.61 -5.44
C ARG A 459 -14.35 -6.09 -6.68
N LEU A 460 -13.72 -5.10 -7.36
CA LEU A 460 -12.94 -5.36 -8.57
C LEU A 460 -11.51 -5.76 -8.20
N THR A 461 -10.93 -6.63 -9.02
CA THR A 461 -9.52 -6.97 -8.91
C THR A 461 -8.70 -6.16 -9.89
N ALA A 462 -7.46 -5.81 -9.50
CA ALA A 462 -6.51 -5.07 -10.30
C ALA A 462 -5.10 -5.65 -10.19
N MET A 463 -4.24 -5.29 -11.13
CA MET A 463 -2.79 -5.50 -11.03
C MET A 463 -2.05 -4.27 -11.56
N ALA A 464 -0.86 -3.99 -11.02
CA ALA A 464 0.05 -3.00 -11.55
C ALA A 464 1.13 -3.71 -12.37
N CYS A 465 1.11 -3.52 -13.69
CA CYS A 465 2.04 -4.13 -14.61
C CYS A 465 3.33 -3.29 -14.73
N ALA A 466 4.48 -3.97 -14.83
CA ALA A 466 5.73 -3.31 -15.17
C ALA A 466 5.67 -2.73 -16.61
N PHE A 467 6.34 -1.60 -16.83
CA PHE A 467 6.32 -0.92 -18.14
C PHE A 467 6.76 -1.80 -19.33
N MET A 468 7.58 -2.80 -19.06
CA MET A 468 8.11 -3.73 -20.05
C MET A 468 7.15 -4.86 -20.43
N LEU A 469 6.02 -5.02 -19.74
CA LEU A 469 5.07 -6.08 -20.06
C LEU A 469 4.42 -5.76 -21.42
N PRO A 470 4.51 -6.68 -22.42
CA PRO A 470 3.87 -6.48 -23.72
C PRO A 470 2.36 -6.28 -23.60
N ASP A 471 1.81 -5.43 -24.45
CA ASP A 471 0.39 -5.09 -24.46
C ASP A 471 -0.53 -6.22 -24.98
N ASP A 472 0.04 -7.30 -25.51
CA ASP A 472 -0.65 -8.55 -25.91
C ASP A 472 -0.47 -9.70 -24.88
N SER A 473 0.14 -9.42 -23.72
CA SER A 473 0.42 -10.41 -22.70
C SER A 473 -0.87 -11.07 -22.15
N PRO A 474 -0.87 -12.40 -21.90
CA PRO A 474 -1.99 -13.09 -21.25
C PRO A 474 -2.27 -12.60 -19.84
N MET A 475 -1.32 -11.94 -19.17
CA MET A 475 -1.49 -11.28 -17.87
C MET A 475 -2.68 -10.31 -17.87
N LEU A 476 -2.85 -9.56 -18.95
CA LEU A 476 -3.88 -8.51 -19.07
C LEU A 476 -5.33 -9.04 -19.04
N GLN A 477 -5.51 -10.36 -19.12
CA GLN A 477 -6.83 -11.01 -19.12
C GLN A 477 -7.19 -11.63 -17.76
N ILE A 478 -6.34 -11.50 -16.73
CA ILE A 478 -6.53 -12.20 -15.45
C ILE A 478 -7.44 -11.42 -14.50
N THR A 479 -7.19 -10.12 -14.33
CA THR A 479 -7.96 -9.27 -13.42
C THR A 479 -9.06 -8.48 -14.11
N ASP A 480 -10.03 -7.96 -13.34
CA ASP A 480 -11.09 -7.12 -13.90
C ASP A 480 -10.54 -5.83 -14.53
N LEU A 481 -9.45 -5.31 -13.98
CA LEU A 481 -8.84 -4.03 -14.35
C LEU A 481 -7.34 -4.17 -14.56
N VAL A 482 -6.82 -3.38 -15.50
CA VAL A 482 -5.39 -3.34 -15.83
C VAL A 482 -4.83 -1.96 -15.57
N SER A 483 -3.57 -1.93 -15.14
CA SER A 483 -2.79 -0.70 -15.02
C SER A 483 -1.32 -0.95 -15.32
N TYR A 484 -0.61 0.11 -15.68
CA TYR A 484 0.83 0.07 -15.87
C TYR A 484 1.52 1.12 -14.99
N ASN A 485 2.74 0.77 -14.57
CA ASN A 485 3.69 1.70 -13.98
C ASN A 485 4.56 2.25 -15.10
N HIS A 486 4.41 3.54 -15.43
CA HIS A 486 5.18 4.19 -16.49
C HIS A 486 5.92 5.42 -15.98
N TYR A 487 7.20 5.45 -16.31
CA TYR A 487 8.10 6.54 -15.91
C TYR A 487 8.78 7.17 -17.13
N PHE A 488 8.03 7.39 -18.22
CA PHE A 488 8.49 8.11 -19.42
C PHE A 488 9.05 9.49 -19.04
N GLY A 489 10.24 9.83 -19.52
CA GLY A 489 10.93 11.05 -19.12
C GLY A 489 11.67 10.97 -17.80
N TRP A 490 11.61 9.82 -17.08
CA TRP A 490 12.43 9.58 -15.89
C TRP A 490 13.33 8.35 -16.08
N TYR A 491 12.81 7.13 -16.02
CA TYR A 491 13.60 5.91 -16.23
C TYR A 491 13.82 5.59 -17.70
N HIS A 492 12.85 5.83 -18.56
CA HIS A 492 12.91 5.48 -19.98
C HIS A 492 12.23 6.55 -20.85
N GLY A 493 12.52 6.55 -22.13
CA GLY A 493 11.87 7.41 -23.12
C GLY A 493 11.90 8.91 -22.81
N GLU A 494 11.12 9.67 -23.58
CA GLU A 494 10.83 11.07 -23.31
C GLU A 494 9.42 11.21 -22.72
N MET A 495 9.09 12.36 -22.12
CA MET A 495 7.76 12.58 -21.51
C MET A 495 6.63 12.42 -22.53
N GLU A 496 6.85 12.88 -23.76
CA GLU A 496 5.90 12.83 -24.90
C GLU A 496 5.61 11.40 -25.38
N ASP A 497 6.52 10.44 -25.13
CA ASP A 497 6.30 9.04 -25.49
C ASP A 497 5.14 8.44 -24.69
N CYS A 498 4.88 8.97 -23.50
CA CYS A 498 3.75 8.57 -22.66
C CYS A 498 2.41 8.80 -23.37
N ASP A 499 2.25 9.95 -24.04
CA ASP A 499 1.05 10.27 -24.81
C ASP A 499 0.81 9.24 -25.92
N ALA A 500 1.85 8.97 -26.72
CA ALA A 500 1.78 8.03 -27.82
C ALA A 500 1.47 6.61 -27.36
N TRP A 501 2.08 6.16 -26.24
CA TRP A 501 1.90 4.83 -25.71
C TRP A 501 0.44 4.58 -25.27
N PHE A 502 -0.15 5.50 -24.51
CA PHE A 502 -1.54 5.36 -24.04
C PHE A 502 -2.54 5.42 -25.20
N ASP A 503 -2.32 6.26 -26.19
CA ASP A 503 -3.19 6.37 -27.37
C ASP A 503 -3.13 5.09 -28.23
N ASP A 504 -1.95 4.51 -28.41
CA ASP A 504 -1.75 3.24 -29.13
C ASP A 504 -2.39 2.08 -28.38
N PHE A 505 -2.17 1.99 -27.04
CA PHE A 505 -2.80 0.97 -26.22
C PHE A 505 -4.33 1.03 -26.30
N ARG A 506 -4.91 2.23 -26.21
CA ARG A 506 -6.36 2.43 -26.31
C ARG A 506 -6.89 2.03 -27.69
N GLN A 507 -6.15 2.29 -28.74
CA GLN A 507 -6.52 1.87 -30.09
C GLN A 507 -6.53 0.34 -30.25
N LYS A 508 -5.56 -0.35 -29.67
CA LYS A 508 -5.44 -1.82 -29.71
C LYS A 508 -6.47 -2.52 -28.83
N HIS A 509 -6.79 -1.93 -27.67
CA HIS A 509 -7.64 -2.50 -26.61
C HIS A 509 -8.82 -1.59 -26.21
N PRO A 510 -9.73 -1.25 -27.14
CA PRO A 510 -10.77 -0.23 -26.88
C PRO A 510 -11.76 -0.62 -25.76
N GLY A 511 -11.90 -1.91 -25.46
CA GLY A 511 -12.82 -2.40 -24.41
C GLY A 511 -12.14 -2.68 -23.06
N LEU A 512 -10.82 -2.51 -22.94
CA LEU A 512 -10.09 -2.83 -21.71
C LEU A 512 -9.91 -1.55 -20.86
N PRO A 513 -10.44 -1.51 -19.63
CA PRO A 513 -10.21 -0.36 -18.74
C PRO A 513 -8.73 -0.29 -18.35
N MET A 514 -8.09 0.87 -18.63
CA MET A 514 -6.68 1.11 -18.39
C MET A 514 -6.46 2.20 -17.34
N ALA A 515 -5.42 2.04 -16.54
CA ALA A 515 -4.94 3.03 -15.58
C ALA A 515 -3.43 3.23 -15.63
N LEU A 516 -2.98 4.34 -15.04
CA LEU A 516 -1.58 4.64 -14.76
C LEU A 516 -1.34 4.51 -13.25
N SER A 517 -0.86 3.33 -12.81
CA SER A 517 -0.73 3.01 -11.40
C SER A 517 0.49 3.63 -10.72
N GLU A 518 1.51 4.00 -11.50
CA GLU A 518 2.64 4.76 -11.00
C GLU A 518 3.24 5.67 -12.08
N TYR A 519 3.58 6.89 -11.68
CA TYR A 519 4.38 7.84 -12.45
C TYR A 519 5.00 8.88 -11.51
N GLY A 520 6.22 9.33 -11.77
CA GLY A 520 6.91 10.30 -10.93
C GLY A 520 8.37 10.52 -11.33
N ALA A 521 8.93 11.63 -10.89
CA ALA A 521 10.35 11.97 -11.00
C ALA A 521 10.88 12.36 -9.62
N GLU A 522 12.16 12.12 -9.37
CA GLU A 522 12.77 12.45 -8.08
C GLU A 522 13.16 13.92 -7.98
N ALA A 523 13.03 14.47 -6.77
CA ALA A 523 13.56 15.78 -6.43
C ALA A 523 14.11 15.82 -5.02
N VAL A 524 15.31 16.35 -4.90
CA VAL A 524 15.95 16.69 -3.64
C VAL A 524 15.90 18.20 -3.50
N THR A 525 15.26 18.72 -2.46
CA THR A 525 14.97 20.17 -2.30
C THR A 525 16.21 21.07 -2.24
N LYS A 526 17.39 20.50 -2.08
CA LYS A 526 18.66 21.20 -2.12
C LYS A 526 19.09 21.59 -3.54
N TRP A 527 18.76 20.75 -4.54
CA TRP A 527 19.22 20.97 -5.91
C TRP A 527 18.26 21.88 -6.66
N GLN A 528 18.80 22.89 -7.35
CA GLN A 528 18.01 23.93 -8.01
C GLN A 528 18.66 24.33 -9.32
N THR A 529 17.86 24.66 -10.33
CA THR A 529 18.39 25.09 -11.64
C THR A 529 17.39 25.98 -12.38
N ALA A 530 17.94 26.85 -13.25
CA ALA A 530 17.12 27.57 -14.24
C ALA A 530 16.85 26.75 -15.51
N ARG A 531 17.52 25.60 -15.69
CA ARG A 531 17.45 24.75 -16.88
C ARG A 531 17.30 23.29 -16.48
N PRO A 532 16.08 22.87 -16.08
CA PRO A 532 15.85 21.52 -15.61
C PRO A 532 16.11 20.48 -16.70
N GLN A 533 16.77 19.40 -16.30
CA GLN A 533 17.12 18.28 -17.17
C GLN A 533 16.88 16.96 -16.42
N ARG A 534 16.50 15.91 -17.15
CA ARG A 534 16.39 14.55 -16.62
C ARG A 534 17.66 14.17 -15.85
N GLY A 535 17.49 13.64 -14.64
CA GLY A 535 18.60 13.19 -13.81
C GLY A 535 19.34 14.30 -13.04
N ASP A 536 18.85 15.54 -13.02
CA ASP A 536 19.40 16.62 -12.20
C ASP A 536 18.86 16.65 -10.75
N TYR A 537 17.81 15.82 -10.47
CA TYR A 537 17.13 15.69 -9.18
C TYR A 537 16.62 17.02 -8.61
N THR A 538 16.35 18.01 -9.46
CA THR A 538 15.86 19.32 -9.03
C THR A 538 14.34 19.34 -8.89
N GLU A 539 13.80 20.21 -8.02
CA GLU A 539 12.36 20.43 -7.93
C GLU A 539 11.78 20.98 -9.23
N GLN A 540 12.59 21.74 -10.00
CA GLN A 540 12.16 22.28 -11.29
C GLN A 540 11.92 21.18 -12.32
N TYR A 541 12.77 20.13 -12.35
CA TYR A 541 12.53 19.01 -13.24
C TYR A 541 11.32 18.18 -12.79
N GLN A 542 11.19 17.90 -11.49
CA GLN A 542 10.01 17.22 -10.96
C GLN A 542 8.72 17.96 -11.32
N ALA A 543 8.71 19.29 -11.14
CA ALA A 543 7.55 20.11 -11.48
C ALA A 543 7.24 20.07 -12.99
N LEU A 544 8.25 20.21 -13.85
CA LEU A 544 8.11 20.11 -15.31
C LEU A 544 7.53 18.77 -15.74
N TYR A 545 8.06 17.67 -15.19
CA TYR A 545 7.57 16.32 -15.42
C TYR A 545 6.08 16.19 -15.06
N HIS A 546 5.70 16.63 -13.85
CA HIS A 546 4.33 16.54 -13.39
C HIS A 546 3.37 17.50 -14.12
N GLU A 547 3.84 18.67 -14.60
CA GLU A 547 3.03 19.52 -15.47
C GLU A 547 2.64 18.77 -16.75
N HIS A 548 3.60 18.12 -17.43
CA HIS A 548 3.34 17.31 -18.62
C HIS A 548 2.37 16.17 -18.32
N MET A 549 2.59 15.42 -17.24
CA MET A 549 1.73 14.30 -16.86
C MET A 549 0.29 14.72 -16.57
N LEU A 550 0.08 15.87 -15.91
CA LEU A 550 -1.26 16.41 -15.66
C LEU A 550 -1.97 16.78 -16.98
N GLU A 551 -1.25 17.38 -17.93
CA GLU A 551 -1.81 17.68 -19.27
C GLU A 551 -2.15 16.41 -20.04
N MET A 552 -1.28 15.40 -20.00
CA MET A 552 -1.49 14.09 -20.61
C MET A 552 -2.74 13.41 -20.07
N ILE A 553 -2.89 13.38 -18.73
CA ILE A 553 -4.04 12.78 -18.02
C ILE A 553 -5.34 13.53 -18.36
N GLN A 554 -5.33 14.87 -18.38
CA GLN A 554 -6.51 15.65 -18.73
C GLN A 554 -7.06 15.37 -20.13
N LYS A 555 -6.19 15.03 -21.08
CA LYS A 555 -6.58 14.66 -22.44
C LYS A 555 -7.20 13.25 -22.52
N ARG A 556 -7.06 12.42 -21.45
CA ARG A 556 -7.46 11.00 -21.42
C ARG A 556 -8.41 10.69 -20.25
N PRO A 557 -9.62 11.25 -20.24
CA PRO A 557 -10.59 11.06 -19.14
C PRO A 557 -11.09 9.60 -19.00
N TRP A 558 -10.73 8.74 -19.96
CA TRP A 558 -11.00 7.32 -19.95
C TRP A 558 -10.02 6.51 -19.07
N LEU A 559 -8.89 7.09 -18.65
CA LEU A 559 -8.04 6.48 -17.64
C LEU A 559 -8.84 6.40 -16.33
N TRP A 560 -9.12 5.17 -15.87
CA TRP A 560 -10.01 5.01 -14.73
C TRP A 560 -9.39 5.45 -13.40
N CYS A 561 -8.06 5.42 -13.28
CA CYS A 561 -7.32 6.07 -12.19
C CYS A 561 -5.91 6.42 -12.61
N THR A 562 -5.30 7.34 -11.85
CA THR A 562 -3.89 7.68 -11.97
C THR A 562 -3.31 7.91 -10.57
N TYR A 563 -2.13 7.32 -10.26
CA TYR A 563 -1.50 7.45 -8.95
C TYR A 563 -0.10 8.00 -9.07
N VAL A 564 0.11 9.18 -8.47
CA VAL A 564 1.45 9.76 -8.33
C VAL A 564 2.32 8.85 -7.47
N TRP A 565 3.48 8.50 -7.95
CA TRP A 565 4.53 7.85 -7.18
C TRP A 565 5.57 8.87 -6.73
N ASN A 566 5.52 9.39 -5.52
CA ASN A 566 4.74 8.98 -4.36
C ASN A 566 4.21 10.24 -3.65
N MET A 567 3.30 10.12 -2.69
CA MET A 567 2.91 11.26 -1.85
C MET A 567 4.06 11.76 -1.00
N PHE A 568 4.84 10.84 -0.44
CA PHE A 568 5.97 11.12 0.45
C PHE A 568 7.26 10.50 -0.06
N ASP A 569 8.39 11.13 0.18
CA ASP A 569 9.67 10.42 0.13
C ASP A 569 9.62 9.29 1.15
N PHE A 570 10.29 8.17 0.88
CA PHE A 570 10.25 6.98 1.73
C PHE A 570 11.60 6.27 1.80
N GLY A 571 11.77 5.40 2.80
CA GLY A 571 12.97 4.59 2.99
C GLY A 571 13.13 3.52 1.91
N ALA A 572 14.28 3.52 1.25
CA ALA A 572 14.68 2.55 0.23
C ALA A 572 16.17 2.28 0.40
N HIS A 573 16.50 1.35 1.29
CA HIS A 573 17.86 1.07 1.74
C HIS A 573 18.87 0.95 0.59
N GLY A 574 18.53 0.23 -0.49
CA GLY A 574 19.43 0.00 -1.62
C GLY A 574 19.68 1.20 -2.53
N ARG A 575 19.03 2.34 -2.32
CA ARG A 575 19.19 3.51 -3.19
C ARG A 575 20.36 4.42 -2.78
N ASP A 576 21.13 4.86 -3.77
CA ASP A 576 22.15 5.90 -3.63
C ASP A 576 22.06 6.85 -4.83
N GLU A 577 20.97 7.61 -4.91
CA GLU A 577 20.65 8.48 -6.03
C GLU A 577 20.41 9.93 -5.59
N GLY A 578 20.66 10.89 -6.47
CA GLY A 578 20.40 12.30 -6.18
C GLY A 578 21.23 12.88 -5.02
N GLY A 579 22.28 12.17 -4.58
CA GLY A 579 23.12 12.53 -3.44
C GLY A 579 22.44 12.34 -2.08
N VAL A 580 21.41 11.51 -2.01
CA VAL A 580 20.71 11.10 -0.78
C VAL A 580 20.60 9.57 -0.77
N LYS A 581 21.31 8.95 0.17
CA LYS A 581 21.32 7.49 0.34
C LYS A 581 20.10 6.97 1.09
N GLY A 582 19.75 5.70 0.85
CA GLY A 582 18.72 4.98 1.60
C GLY A 582 17.31 5.52 1.41
N ARG A 583 17.04 6.25 0.33
CA ARG A 583 15.78 6.98 0.16
C ARG A 583 15.34 7.07 -1.29
N ASN A 584 14.04 6.88 -1.53
CA ASN A 584 13.38 7.26 -2.76
C ASN A 584 12.81 8.68 -2.62
N ASN A 585 13.22 9.61 -3.49
CA ASN A 585 12.89 11.03 -3.41
C ASN A 585 11.79 11.47 -4.39
N LYS A 586 10.93 10.54 -4.85
CA LYS A 586 9.80 10.85 -5.74
C LYS A 586 8.60 11.48 -5.02
N GLY A 587 8.65 11.59 -3.69
CA GLY A 587 7.58 12.20 -2.91
C GLY A 587 7.27 13.63 -3.33
N LEU A 588 5.99 14.00 -3.24
CA LEU A 588 5.55 15.40 -3.30
C LEU A 588 5.87 16.15 -1.99
N VAL A 589 6.10 15.41 -0.92
CA VAL A 589 6.46 15.90 0.43
C VAL A 589 7.66 15.11 0.92
N THR A 590 8.57 15.78 1.64
CA THR A 590 9.79 15.15 2.19
C THR A 590 9.48 14.05 3.20
N PHE A 591 10.44 13.12 3.42
CA PHE A 591 10.31 11.96 4.28
C PHE A 591 9.96 12.31 5.74
N ASP A 592 10.42 13.46 6.23
CA ASP A 592 10.11 14.01 7.56
C ASP A 592 8.76 14.76 7.64
N ARG A 593 8.04 14.87 6.51
CA ARG A 593 6.77 15.60 6.32
C ARG A 593 6.85 17.13 6.52
N LYS A 594 8.05 17.71 6.61
CA LYS A 594 8.22 19.15 6.91
C LYS A 594 8.13 20.05 5.69
N LEU A 595 8.56 19.55 4.52
CA LEU A 595 8.60 20.35 3.31
C LEU A 595 7.68 19.75 2.22
N LYS A 596 6.79 20.58 1.70
CA LYS A 596 6.02 20.34 0.48
C LYS A 596 6.86 20.84 -0.69
N LYS A 597 7.13 19.96 -1.68
CA LYS A 597 7.88 20.32 -2.89
C LYS A 597 7.01 21.13 -3.86
N ASP A 598 7.61 21.75 -4.85
CA ASP A 598 6.87 22.58 -5.83
C ASP A 598 5.76 21.79 -6.53
N ALA A 599 6.00 20.51 -6.87
CA ALA A 599 5.02 19.63 -7.47
C ALA A 599 3.77 19.39 -6.58
N PHE A 600 3.90 19.43 -5.24
CA PHE A 600 2.73 19.40 -4.35
C PHE A 600 1.75 20.54 -4.64
N TYR A 601 2.27 21.76 -4.80
CA TYR A 601 1.43 22.93 -5.06
C TYR A 601 0.90 22.95 -6.49
N LEU A 602 1.60 22.33 -7.44
CA LEU A 602 1.09 22.10 -8.78
C LEU A 602 -0.18 21.21 -8.72
N TYR A 603 -0.11 20.03 -8.06
CA TYR A 603 -1.28 19.16 -7.90
C TYR A 603 -2.40 19.84 -7.12
N LYS A 604 -2.06 20.60 -6.07
CA LYS A 604 -3.05 21.38 -5.32
C LYS A 604 -3.78 22.39 -6.20
N ALA A 605 -3.10 22.99 -7.20
CA ALA A 605 -3.76 23.90 -8.15
C ALA A 605 -4.80 23.18 -9.01
N TYR A 606 -4.55 21.93 -9.40
CA TYR A 606 -5.47 21.15 -10.23
C TYR A 606 -6.59 20.45 -9.45
N TRP A 607 -6.33 20.05 -8.19
CA TRP A 607 -7.20 19.14 -7.45
C TRP A 607 -7.97 19.79 -6.32
N SER A 608 -7.36 20.75 -5.62
CA SER A 608 -8.01 21.42 -4.48
C SER A 608 -8.97 22.51 -4.91
N LYS A 609 -10.07 22.63 -4.16
CA LYS A 609 -11.04 23.75 -4.31
C LYS A 609 -10.70 24.94 -3.40
N ASP A 610 -9.80 24.76 -2.43
CA ASP A 610 -9.41 25.81 -1.49
C ASP A 610 -8.57 26.87 -2.20
N PRO A 611 -9.00 28.14 -2.22
CA PRO A 611 -8.27 29.21 -2.89
C PRO A 611 -6.84 29.37 -2.35
N PHE A 612 -5.84 29.35 -3.23
CA PHE A 612 -4.44 29.59 -2.87
C PHE A 612 -3.63 30.16 -4.04
N VAL A 613 -2.45 30.64 -3.73
CA VAL A 613 -1.41 31.03 -4.69
C VAL A 613 -0.04 30.65 -4.11
N TYR A 614 0.87 30.16 -4.95
CA TYR A 614 2.20 29.73 -4.54
C TYR A 614 3.23 30.04 -5.61
N ILE A 615 4.39 30.61 -5.20
CA ILE A 615 5.54 30.86 -6.06
C ILE A 615 6.43 29.61 -6.08
N ALA A 616 6.52 28.93 -7.22
CA ALA A 616 7.42 27.81 -7.44
C ALA A 616 8.87 28.28 -7.61
N GLY A 617 9.83 27.35 -7.42
CA GLY A 617 11.27 27.66 -7.48
C GLY A 617 11.73 28.62 -6.38
N ARG A 618 11.00 28.70 -5.29
CA ARG A 618 11.29 29.61 -4.16
C ARG A 618 12.57 29.29 -3.41
N ARG A 619 13.06 28.03 -3.51
CA ARG A 619 14.33 27.60 -2.94
C ARG A 619 15.54 27.91 -3.82
N TYR A 620 15.32 28.22 -5.09
CA TYR A 620 16.32 28.79 -5.99
C TYR A 620 16.45 30.30 -5.74
N VAL A 621 17.03 30.65 -4.59
CA VAL A 621 17.10 32.03 -4.09
C VAL A 621 18.14 32.86 -4.82
N ASN A 622 19.35 32.31 -5.01
CA ASN A 622 20.49 32.97 -5.68
C ASN A 622 20.48 32.63 -7.16
N ARG A 623 20.13 33.58 -8.03
CA ARG A 623 20.01 33.41 -9.48
C ARG A 623 21.07 34.21 -10.22
N ALA A 624 21.80 33.57 -11.11
CA ALA A 624 22.83 34.24 -11.91
C ALA A 624 22.29 34.88 -13.20
N GLU A 625 21.08 34.49 -13.60
CA GLU A 625 20.41 34.94 -14.80
C GLU A 625 20.02 36.42 -14.68
N LYS A 626 20.18 37.16 -15.79
CA LYS A 626 19.72 38.56 -15.88
C LYS A 626 18.18 38.63 -15.95
N GLU A 627 17.59 37.69 -16.60
CA GLU A 627 16.14 37.50 -16.70
C GLU A 627 15.80 36.12 -16.19
N THR A 628 14.73 36.01 -15.44
CA THR A 628 14.29 34.75 -14.86
C THR A 628 12.79 34.59 -15.03
N GLU A 629 12.37 33.35 -15.21
CA GLU A 629 10.95 33.01 -15.17
C GLU A 629 10.52 32.77 -13.72
N ILE A 630 9.41 33.37 -13.34
CA ILE A 630 8.70 33.12 -12.08
C ILE A 630 7.46 32.31 -12.41
N THR A 631 7.45 31.03 -12.03
CA THR A 631 6.30 30.16 -12.15
C THR A 631 5.45 30.27 -10.89
N VAL A 632 4.14 30.40 -11.08
CA VAL A 632 3.18 30.52 -9.99
C VAL A 632 2.07 29.47 -10.18
N TYR A 633 1.78 28.72 -9.13
CA TYR A 633 0.69 27.76 -9.10
C TYR A 633 -0.51 28.35 -8.33
N SER A 634 -1.68 28.30 -8.91
CA SER A 634 -2.91 28.78 -8.29
C SER A 634 -4.15 28.14 -8.94
N ASN A 635 -5.19 27.94 -8.15
CA ASN A 635 -6.52 27.55 -8.66
C ASN A 635 -7.44 28.75 -8.89
N GLN A 636 -6.87 29.97 -8.81
CA GLN A 636 -7.59 31.21 -9.12
C GLN A 636 -7.36 31.59 -10.60
N PRO A 637 -8.35 32.19 -11.27
CA PRO A 637 -8.28 32.45 -12.71
C PRO A 637 -7.30 33.56 -13.09
N GLN A 638 -6.88 34.40 -12.16
CA GLN A 638 -6.00 35.54 -12.40
C GLN A 638 -4.95 35.69 -11.32
N VAL A 639 -3.72 35.97 -11.72
CA VAL A 639 -2.58 36.25 -10.84
C VAL A 639 -1.93 37.55 -11.24
N GLU A 640 -1.66 38.39 -10.24
CA GLU A 640 -0.85 39.63 -10.35
C GLU A 640 0.52 39.36 -9.74
N LEU A 641 1.60 39.74 -10.42
CA LEU A 641 2.96 39.71 -9.90
C LEU A 641 3.48 41.12 -9.69
N TYR A 642 4.03 41.34 -8.51
CA TYR A 642 4.72 42.59 -8.12
C TYR A 642 6.20 42.29 -7.85
N GLN A 643 7.07 43.11 -8.39
CA GLN A 643 8.52 43.13 -8.07
C GLN A 643 8.86 44.44 -7.37
N ASN A 644 9.44 44.35 -6.18
CA ASN A 644 9.86 45.50 -5.38
C ASN A 644 8.71 46.53 -5.20
N GLY A 645 7.49 46.04 -5.00
CA GLY A 645 6.28 46.88 -4.82
C GLY A 645 5.67 47.40 -6.11
N ARG A 646 6.26 47.14 -7.28
CA ARG A 646 5.73 47.57 -8.59
C ARG A 646 5.00 46.42 -9.28
N LEU A 647 3.82 46.67 -9.81
CA LEU A 647 3.12 45.67 -10.64
C LEU A 647 3.93 45.42 -11.92
N THR A 648 4.39 44.17 -12.09
CA THR A 648 5.17 43.72 -13.25
C THR A 648 4.27 43.12 -14.32
N GLY A 649 3.23 42.39 -13.92
CA GLY A 649 2.29 41.81 -14.88
C GLY A 649 1.06 41.21 -14.21
N THR A 650 0.04 41.02 -15.05
CA THR A 650 -1.19 40.32 -14.71
C THR A 650 -1.43 39.24 -15.75
N GLN A 651 -1.69 38.01 -15.33
CA GLN A 651 -2.02 36.92 -16.23
C GLN A 651 -3.33 36.27 -15.87
N THR A 652 -4.00 35.76 -16.88
CA THR A 652 -5.19 34.93 -16.77
C THR A 652 -4.86 33.57 -17.37
N ALA A 653 -4.92 32.55 -16.57
CA ALA A 653 -4.66 31.16 -16.97
C ALA A 653 -5.41 30.21 -16.04
N SER A 654 -5.32 28.92 -16.30
CA SER A 654 -5.77 27.87 -15.39
C SER A 654 -4.55 27.19 -14.80
N HIS A 655 -4.35 27.26 -13.48
CA HIS A 655 -3.39 26.50 -12.67
C HIS A 655 -1.93 26.95 -12.73
N VAL A 656 -1.34 27.23 -13.91
CA VAL A 656 0.07 27.57 -14.07
C VAL A 656 0.23 28.94 -14.73
N PHE A 657 0.96 29.84 -14.07
CA PHE A 657 1.20 31.23 -14.53
C PHE A 657 2.68 31.46 -14.60
N ARG A 658 3.19 32.03 -15.73
CA ARG A 658 4.63 32.25 -15.95
C ARG A 658 4.90 33.70 -16.25
N PHE A 659 5.75 34.35 -15.46
CA PHE A 659 6.12 35.75 -15.59
C PHE A 659 7.62 35.87 -15.87
N GLN A 660 8.00 36.62 -16.89
CA GLN A 660 9.39 36.97 -17.15
C GLN A 660 9.75 38.20 -16.32
N VAL A 661 10.80 38.13 -15.53
CA VAL A 661 11.24 39.17 -14.60
C VAL A 661 12.72 39.50 -14.85
N THR A 662 13.02 40.80 -15.05
CA THR A 662 14.41 41.29 -15.08
C THR A 662 14.92 41.40 -13.65
N MET A 663 16.00 40.70 -13.31
CA MET A 663 16.52 40.60 -11.96
C MET A 663 17.29 41.85 -11.56
N GLU A 664 16.88 42.52 -10.53
CA GLU A 664 17.58 43.52 -9.74
C GLU A 664 18.51 42.81 -8.71
N PRO A 665 19.46 43.49 -8.04
CA PRO A 665 20.30 42.86 -7.01
C PRO A 665 19.48 42.13 -5.92
N GLU A 666 18.38 42.74 -5.46
CA GLU A 666 17.40 42.16 -4.56
C GLU A 666 15.98 42.29 -5.17
N ASN A 667 15.22 41.22 -5.13
CA ASN A 667 13.89 41.15 -5.72
C ASN A 667 12.89 40.60 -4.69
N VAL A 668 12.06 41.47 -4.17
CA VAL A 668 10.88 41.08 -3.39
C VAL A 668 9.78 40.78 -4.38
N ILE A 669 9.55 39.50 -4.65
CA ILE A 669 8.47 39.02 -5.50
C ILE A 669 7.24 38.77 -4.63
N LEU A 670 6.14 39.44 -4.94
CA LEU A 670 4.84 39.26 -4.32
C LEU A 670 3.83 38.86 -5.41
N VAL A 671 3.09 37.81 -5.20
CA VAL A 671 1.96 37.43 -6.06
C VAL A 671 0.65 37.56 -5.33
N LYS A 672 -0.42 37.92 -6.06
CA LYS A 672 -1.78 38.00 -5.56
C LYS A 672 -2.71 37.26 -6.50
N ALA A 673 -3.63 36.50 -5.92
CA ALA A 673 -4.71 35.81 -6.63
C ALA A 673 -6.00 35.90 -5.80
N GLY A 674 -6.90 36.80 -6.18
CA GLY A 674 -8.01 37.22 -5.35
C GLY A 674 -7.52 37.78 -4.00
N GLU A 675 -7.97 37.21 -2.89
CA GLU A 675 -7.55 37.60 -1.54
C GLU A 675 -6.26 36.92 -1.07
N LYS A 676 -5.78 35.89 -1.82
CA LYS A 676 -4.59 35.11 -1.46
C LYS A 676 -3.31 35.80 -1.93
N ARG A 677 -2.24 35.61 -1.16
CA ARG A 677 -0.94 36.23 -1.42
C ARG A 677 0.17 35.23 -1.08
N ASP A 678 1.26 35.29 -1.83
CA ASP A 678 2.52 34.63 -1.51
C ASP A 678 3.70 35.51 -1.89
N SER A 679 4.82 35.38 -1.21
CA SER A 679 6.01 36.19 -1.49
C SER A 679 7.30 35.41 -1.26
N VAL A 680 8.34 35.85 -1.99
CA VAL A 680 9.70 35.33 -1.87
C VAL A 680 10.69 36.46 -2.12
N ILE A 681 11.86 36.39 -1.52
CA ILE A 681 12.99 37.27 -1.82
C ILE A 681 13.99 36.47 -2.63
N LEU A 682 14.39 37.00 -3.79
CA LEU A 682 15.37 36.41 -4.69
C LEU A 682 16.53 37.40 -4.91
N TYR A 683 17.71 36.89 -4.97
CA TYR A 683 18.91 37.68 -5.19
C TYR A 683 19.56 37.38 -6.54
N ARG A 684 19.94 38.42 -7.26
CA ARG A 684 20.80 38.27 -8.43
C ARG A 684 22.25 38.23 -7.99
N VAL A 685 22.94 37.14 -8.35
CA VAL A 685 24.36 36.93 -8.08
C VAL A 685 25.18 37.03 -9.35
N GLU A 686 26.48 37.37 -9.26
CA GLU A 686 27.36 37.49 -10.44
C GLU A 686 27.72 36.12 -11.04
N LYS A 687 27.77 35.09 -10.20
CA LYS A 687 28.14 33.72 -10.60
C LYS A 687 27.13 32.74 -10.07
N PRO A 688 26.88 31.63 -10.80
CA PRO A 688 26.01 30.57 -10.32
C PRO A 688 26.44 30.06 -8.94
N ASP A 689 25.47 29.83 -8.07
CA ASP A 689 25.70 29.24 -6.76
C ASP A 689 25.81 27.70 -6.92
N LEU A 690 27.07 27.22 -6.83
CA LEU A 690 27.37 25.79 -7.04
C LEU A 690 26.84 24.90 -5.93
N SER A 691 26.34 25.45 -4.80
CA SER A 691 25.70 24.65 -3.76
C SER A 691 24.36 24.04 -4.21
N TYR A 692 23.77 24.58 -5.27
CA TYR A 692 22.54 24.06 -5.90
C TYR A 692 22.77 22.92 -6.90
N VAL A 693 24.00 22.68 -7.30
CA VAL A 693 24.32 21.68 -8.33
C VAL A 693 24.68 20.36 -7.69
N LEU A 694 24.05 19.28 -8.13
CA LEU A 694 24.42 17.93 -7.74
C LEU A 694 25.88 17.67 -8.18
N PRO A 695 26.81 17.34 -7.25
CA PRO A 695 28.25 17.27 -7.56
C PRO A 695 28.62 16.19 -8.58
N VAL A 696 27.87 15.10 -8.57
CA VAL A 696 27.99 13.99 -9.52
C VAL A 696 26.60 13.77 -10.07
N GLN A 697 26.39 14.14 -11.32
CA GLN A 697 25.18 13.73 -12.03
C GLN A 697 25.28 12.22 -12.25
N GLY A 698 24.56 11.44 -11.41
CA GLY A 698 24.34 10.04 -11.67
C GLY A 698 23.36 9.90 -12.83
N GLU A 699 23.46 8.84 -13.58
CA GLU A 699 22.35 8.46 -14.46
C GLU A 699 21.19 7.99 -13.60
N VAL A 700 19.97 8.21 -14.11
CA VAL A 700 18.77 7.69 -13.48
C VAL A 700 18.73 6.19 -13.79
N GLU A 701 18.93 5.37 -12.78
CA GLU A 701 18.88 3.92 -12.88
C GLU A 701 17.51 3.42 -12.42
N ASN A 702 16.94 2.47 -13.16
CA ASN A 702 15.77 1.77 -12.66
C ASN A 702 16.24 0.71 -11.67
N TRP A 703 15.60 0.62 -10.51
CA TRP A 703 15.99 -0.27 -9.43
C TRP A 703 15.98 -1.78 -9.80
N PHE A 704 15.25 -2.18 -10.85
CA PHE A 704 15.28 -3.57 -11.31
C PHE A 704 16.34 -3.86 -12.37
N ASP A 705 17.09 -2.89 -12.82
CA ASP A 705 18.20 -3.16 -13.75
C ASP A 705 19.27 -4.07 -13.09
N ASP A 706 19.30 -4.10 -11.76
CA ASP A 706 20.17 -4.97 -10.95
C ASP A 706 19.53 -6.33 -10.55
N LEU A 707 18.23 -6.53 -10.83
CA LEU A 707 17.49 -7.70 -10.33
C LEU A 707 17.46 -8.90 -11.27
N ALA A 708 18.03 -8.80 -12.47
CA ALA A 708 18.17 -9.98 -13.32
C ALA A 708 19.06 -11.02 -12.60
N GLU A 709 18.53 -12.22 -12.40
CA GLU A 709 19.30 -13.32 -11.77
C GLU A 709 20.59 -13.57 -12.53
N ILE A 710 21.71 -13.13 -11.94
CA ILE A 710 23.04 -13.41 -12.44
C ILE A 710 23.37 -14.85 -12.05
N LYS A 711 23.39 -15.74 -13.02
CA LYS A 711 23.87 -17.11 -12.80
C LYS A 711 25.35 -17.06 -12.43
N GLU A 712 25.69 -17.63 -11.29
CA GLU A 712 27.08 -17.69 -10.83
C GLU A 712 27.94 -18.44 -11.87
N GLY A 713 29.09 -17.86 -12.23
CA GLY A 713 29.99 -18.43 -13.25
C GLY A 713 29.67 -17.99 -14.69
N TYR A 714 28.66 -17.15 -14.93
CA TYR A 714 28.35 -16.61 -16.25
C TYR A 714 28.65 -15.10 -16.32
N PHE A 715 28.75 -14.53 -17.54
CA PHE A 715 28.92 -13.10 -17.71
C PHE A 715 27.64 -12.32 -17.35
N SER A 716 27.83 -11.13 -16.79
CA SER A 716 26.79 -10.22 -16.38
C SER A 716 27.05 -8.80 -16.90
N LEU A 717 26.14 -7.88 -16.65
CA LEU A 717 26.32 -6.48 -17.02
C LEU A 717 27.46 -5.79 -16.22
N GLU A 718 27.83 -6.35 -15.06
CA GLU A 718 28.92 -5.84 -14.21
C GLU A 718 30.33 -6.25 -14.70
N ASP A 719 30.41 -7.16 -15.67
CA ASP A 719 31.68 -7.60 -16.24
C ASP A 719 32.23 -6.58 -17.21
N LYS A 720 33.56 -6.57 -17.33
CA LYS A 720 34.24 -5.71 -18.30
C LYS A 720 34.16 -6.25 -19.71
N VAL A 721 33.98 -5.35 -20.69
CA VAL A 721 34.05 -5.70 -22.12
C VAL A 721 35.30 -6.51 -22.43
N GLY A 722 36.45 -6.11 -21.87
CA GLY A 722 37.73 -6.81 -22.07
C GLY A 722 37.77 -8.24 -21.54
N ASP A 723 36.94 -8.58 -20.57
CA ASP A 723 36.86 -9.96 -20.06
C ASP A 723 35.89 -10.78 -20.94
N LEU A 724 34.74 -10.22 -21.33
CA LEU A 724 33.79 -10.86 -22.23
C LEU A 724 34.43 -11.31 -23.56
N VAL A 725 35.15 -10.40 -24.19
CA VAL A 725 35.74 -10.64 -25.55
C VAL A 725 36.93 -11.62 -25.56
N LYS A 726 37.36 -12.12 -24.40
CA LYS A 726 38.35 -13.21 -24.32
C LYS A 726 37.80 -14.56 -24.80
N SER A 727 36.49 -14.76 -24.71
CA SER A 727 35.80 -15.93 -25.25
C SER A 727 35.31 -15.66 -26.68
N PRO A 728 35.35 -16.67 -27.59
CA PRO A 728 34.81 -16.52 -28.94
C PRO A 728 33.31 -16.12 -28.96
N GLU A 729 32.52 -16.71 -28.04
CA GLU A 729 31.09 -16.47 -27.88
C GLU A 729 30.85 -15.04 -27.39
N GLY A 730 31.61 -14.60 -26.37
CA GLY A 730 31.52 -13.23 -25.84
C GLY A 730 31.94 -12.18 -26.84
N LEU A 731 32.97 -12.45 -27.67
CA LEU A 731 33.36 -11.56 -28.76
C LEU A 731 32.25 -11.45 -29.82
N GLN A 732 31.52 -12.52 -30.08
CA GLN A 732 30.39 -12.47 -31.03
C GLN A 732 29.24 -11.65 -30.45
N ILE A 733 28.90 -11.79 -29.16
CA ILE A 733 27.90 -10.96 -28.49
C ILE A 733 28.29 -9.47 -28.57
N PHE A 734 29.54 -9.14 -28.31
CA PHE A 734 30.02 -7.75 -28.42
C PHE A 734 29.90 -7.21 -29.86
N ARG A 735 30.21 -8.01 -30.88
CA ARG A 735 30.03 -7.64 -32.27
C ARG A 735 28.59 -7.37 -32.67
N ASP A 736 27.71 -8.27 -32.24
CA ASP A 736 26.27 -8.16 -32.50
C ASP A 736 25.70 -6.89 -31.83
N PHE A 737 26.10 -6.63 -30.59
CA PHE A 737 25.74 -5.41 -29.88
C PHE A 737 26.23 -4.16 -30.61
N MET A 738 27.50 -4.13 -31.01
CA MET A 738 28.06 -2.99 -31.71
C MET A 738 27.44 -2.79 -33.09
N ALA A 739 27.01 -3.85 -33.78
CA ALA A 739 26.31 -3.75 -35.06
C ALA A 739 24.93 -3.07 -34.89
N VAL A 740 24.18 -3.44 -33.86
CA VAL A 740 22.90 -2.79 -33.54
C VAL A 740 23.12 -1.32 -33.17
N TYR A 741 24.11 -1.02 -32.34
CA TYR A 741 24.45 0.37 -31.97
C TYR A 741 24.85 1.20 -33.18
N ASP A 742 25.70 0.66 -34.08
CA ASP A 742 26.14 1.38 -35.26
C ASP A 742 24.98 1.66 -36.24
N SER A 743 23.97 0.77 -36.30
CA SER A 743 22.78 0.98 -37.12
C SER A 743 21.93 2.18 -36.71
N ARG A 744 22.06 2.61 -35.45
CA ARG A 744 21.28 3.72 -34.83
C ARG A 744 21.99 5.06 -34.89
N LYS A 745 23.29 5.08 -35.24
CA LYS A 745 24.06 6.33 -35.30
C LYS A 745 23.52 7.28 -36.35
N LYS A 746 23.36 8.56 -35.96
CA LYS A 746 22.92 9.64 -36.86
C LYS A 746 23.93 10.80 -36.80
N GLY A 747 24.03 11.58 -37.89
CA GLY A 747 24.85 12.79 -37.95
C GLY A 747 26.37 12.53 -37.87
N ALA A 748 27.09 13.37 -37.15
CA ALA A 748 28.54 13.27 -36.98
C ALA A 748 29.02 11.94 -36.36
N ALA A 749 28.20 11.29 -35.54
CA ALA A 749 28.51 9.99 -34.96
C ALA A 749 28.53 8.85 -35.99
N ALA A 750 27.75 8.96 -37.08
CA ALA A 750 27.75 8.00 -38.18
C ALA A 750 29.05 8.06 -39.03
N ALA A 751 29.81 9.17 -38.97
CA ALA A 751 31.07 9.35 -39.68
C ALA A 751 32.30 8.77 -38.93
N SER A 752 32.12 8.20 -37.73
CA SER A 752 33.22 7.60 -36.96
C SER A 752 33.61 6.23 -37.52
N HIS A 753 34.71 6.12 -38.22
CA HIS A 753 35.23 4.87 -38.79
C HIS A 753 36.31 4.20 -37.91
N LEU A 754 36.04 4.03 -36.61
CA LEU A 754 36.91 3.28 -35.72
C LEU A 754 36.91 1.78 -36.14
N THR A 755 38.11 1.20 -36.28
CA THR A 755 38.24 -0.26 -36.44
C THR A 755 37.77 -1.00 -35.17
N GLU A 756 37.42 -2.28 -35.28
CA GLU A 756 37.06 -3.10 -34.13
C GLU A 756 38.13 -3.09 -33.04
N GLU A 757 39.41 -3.14 -33.44
CA GLU A 757 40.55 -3.11 -32.54
C GLU A 757 40.66 -1.79 -31.78
N GLN A 758 40.42 -0.66 -32.43
CA GLN A 758 40.38 0.67 -31.81
C GLN A 758 39.21 0.83 -30.82
N ARG A 759 38.04 0.26 -31.17
CA ARG A 759 36.87 0.25 -30.29
C ARG A 759 37.13 -0.59 -29.04
N LEU A 760 37.64 -1.79 -29.19
CA LEU A 760 38.02 -2.66 -28.09
C LEU A 760 39.07 -1.99 -27.20
N MET A 761 40.05 -1.28 -27.76
CA MET A 761 41.07 -0.59 -27.00
C MET A 761 40.47 0.50 -26.09
N THR A 762 39.43 1.20 -26.54
CA THR A 762 38.76 2.27 -25.80
C THR A 762 37.71 1.76 -24.80
N MET A 763 37.14 0.59 -25.05
CA MET A 763 35.98 0.05 -24.26
C MET A 763 36.39 -1.10 -23.34
N LYS A 764 37.55 -1.74 -23.47
CA LYS A 764 37.93 -2.95 -22.73
C LYS A 764 37.89 -2.83 -21.21
N SER A 765 38.13 -1.64 -20.67
CA SER A 765 38.10 -1.36 -19.23
C SER A 765 36.70 -0.99 -18.72
N MET A 766 35.77 -0.77 -19.64
CA MET A 766 34.39 -0.35 -19.35
C MET A 766 33.56 -1.57 -18.97
N ARG A 767 32.64 -1.43 -18.00
CA ARG A 767 31.66 -2.46 -17.69
C ARG A 767 30.62 -2.54 -18.82
N LEU A 768 30.05 -3.70 -19.03
CA LEU A 768 29.01 -3.90 -20.05
C LEU A 768 27.80 -3.01 -19.79
N LYS A 769 27.39 -2.84 -18.54
CA LYS A 769 26.35 -1.93 -18.10
C LYS A 769 26.67 -0.48 -18.54
N GLU A 770 27.87 -0.02 -18.31
CA GLU A 770 28.33 1.32 -18.72
C GLU A 770 28.37 1.48 -20.24
N LEU A 771 28.77 0.43 -20.97
CA LEU A 771 28.73 0.44 -22.44
C LEU A 771 27.32 0.57 -22.96
N MET A 772 26.35 -0.22 -22.46
CA MET A 772 24.95 -0.19 -22.88
C MET A 772 24.33 1.18 -22.57
N ARG A 773 24.70 1.76 -21.46
CA ARG A 773 24.31 3.09 -21.03
C ARG A 773 24.81 4.18 -21.98
N ARG A 774 26.10 4.18 -22.30
CA ARG A 774 26.71 5.16 -23.24
C ARG A 774 26.16 5.03 -24.67
N THR A 775 25.62 3.89 -25.01
CA THR A 775 24.99 3.62 -26.30
C THR A 775 23.49 3.90 -26.32
N ASN A 776 22.92 4.40 -25.21
CA ASN A 776 21.47 4.60 -25.02
C ASN A 776 20.66 3.37 -25.43
N THR A 777 21.09 2.20 -24.98
CA THR A 777 20.42 0.93 -25.28
C THR A 777 19.08 0.89 -24.55
N PRO A 778 17.94 0.68 -25.25
CA PRO A 778 16.64 0.57 -24.60
C PRO A 778 16.60 -0.56 -23.55
N GLY A 779 15.87 -0.37 -22.45
CA GLY A 779 15.79 -1.34 -21.36
C GLY A 779 15.34 -2.74 -21.79
N GLU A 780 14.40 -2.82 -22.74
CA GLU A 780 13.98 -4.10 -23.33
C GLU A 780 15.12 -4.87 -24.02
N GLU A 781 16.05 -4.15 -24.62
CA GLU A 781 17.22 -4.75 -25.25
C GLU A 781 18.30 -5.09 -24.24
N VAL A 782 18.41 -4.34 -23.14
CA VAL A 782 19.34 -4.66 -22.05
C VAL A 782 19.01 -6.05 -21.49
N ALA A 783 17.73 -6.36 -21.28
CA ALA A 783 17.28 -7.68 -20.83
C ALA A 783 17.67 -8.79 -21.82
N GLN A 784 17.46 -8.57 -23.13
CA GLN A 784 17.86 -9.53 -24.17
C GLN A 784 19.37 -9.74 -24.25
N TRP A 785 20.15 -8.67 -24.06
CA TRP A 785 21.60 -8.77 -24.02
C TRP A 785 22.08 -9.49 -22.77
N LEU A 786 21.45 -9.24 -21.62
CA LEU A 786 21.75 -9.97 -20.38
C LEU A 786 21.48 -11.46 -20.54
N GLU A 787 20.36 -11.87 -21.14
CA GLU A 787 20.06 -13.27 -21.41
C GLU A 787 21.18 -13.92 -22.27
N LYS A 788 21.66 -13.23 -23.29
CA LYS A 788 22.80 -13.69 -24.10
C LYS A 788 24.10 -13.80 -23.27
N LEU A 789 24.39 -12.82 -22.42
CA LEU A 789 25.54 -12.84 -21.51
C LEU A 789 25.49 -14.02 -20.52
N GLN A 790 24.28 -14.30 -19.99
CA GLN A 790 24.00 -15.41 -19.09
C GLN A 790 24.03 -16.79 -19.77
N SER A 791 24.28 -16.85 -21.08
CA SER A 791 24.57 -18.10 -21.82
C SER A 791 26.05 -18.38 -21.97
N VAL A 792 26.94 -17.45 -21.60
CA VAL A 792 28.39 -17.56 -21.78
C VAL A 792 29.09 -17.68 -20.42
N HIS A 793 29.78 -18.82 -20.21
CA HIS A 793 30.54 -19.07 -19.00
C HIS A 793 31.78 -18.14 -18.89
N ARG A 794 32.04 -17.67 -17.66
CA ARG A 794 33.34 -17.09 -17.30
C ARG A 794 34.36 -18.20 -17.18
N ASN A 795 35.34 -18.21 -18.03
CA ASN A 795 36.49 -19.15 -17.94
C ASN A 795 37.52 -18.65 -16.92
#